data_331c794cc34bd2536adc87cdcf69f41d
#
_entry.id   331c794cc34bd2536adc87cdcf69f41d
#
_cell.length_a   1.000
_cell.length_b   1.000
_cell.length_c   1.000
_cell.angle_alpha   90.00
_cell.angle_beta   90.00
_cell.angle_gamma   90.00
#
_symmetry.space_group_name_H-M   'P 1'
#
loop_
_entity.id
_entity.type
_entity.pdbx_description
1 polymer ?
#
loop_
_entity_poly.entity_id
_entity_poly.type
_entity_poly.pdbx_seq_one_letter_code
_entity_poly.pdbx_strand_id
1 'polypeptide(L)'
;VQTHEISHRFLNYFKSTGHTQVASASLILEDPNLLFVNAGMVQFKPYFLGDVPPPYPRATSVQKCVRTGDIDEVGKTTRHNTFFQMAGNFSFGDYFKADAIKHAWTLITSSQADGGYGLDPDRLWATVYEDDDEALALWQEIAGLPAERIQRRDMVDNYWSMGVPGPSGPCSEIYFDRGPEHGAEGGPVADESRYLEIWNLVFMQHLRGEGHGKTDFPILGELPAKSIDTGMGIERVATLLQGVDNVYETDLVRPVIGKAEEMSGRRYGSGNQVDDVRFRVIADHARSGMMLIADGVTPGNEARGYVLRRLLRRIVRSVRLLGVTEPVLGEFAAVVRDTMSPSYPELATDFPRIESVMRKEEETFLATLASGSKIFDLAAEQIKADGRALLPGDKAFQLHDTYGFPIDLTLEMAAEKGLSVDEDGFRALMAEQRARAKADAASRKTGHGDQSVYRELLAQGPTEFVGYESLSAEATVRGLIRDGQRISGAAEGDIVEVVLDRTPLYAESGGQESDAGTITGLGVELEVLDVQKVARKLWVHQVRVRGGEITEGQHVEANVDPEWRVGARQGHSGTHVVHAALREVLGPTALQSGSYNKPGYLRLDFAWSSALSPETRSEIEEVSNLAVRKDLPVRVVYTDMGGAQELGAVALFGETYDETVRVVEIGGPWSRELCGGTHVEHSSQIGPITLLGESSVGSGSRRLEAYVGMDAMRYLAKERALVQNLAAMLKVPDVEVPGRVEALIERLRTAEKELEKLRAGQLLSSAGTLADKAEDVNGTSLVALQVPDGVGGGDLRSLAVEVRNRLGSRPGVVALFSADGDKVAFVVATTSAARDNGIAAGKLVPSFAAAIEARGGGKPDLAQGGGANAGGIGEAVNALRRALDGS
;
A
#
# COMPACT_ATOMS: atom_id res chain seq x y z
N VAL A 1 39.86 3.75 -2.08
CA VAL A 1 39.14 3.62 -0.79
C VAL A 1 37.70 3.26 -1.07
N GLN A 2 37.22 2.15 -0.50
CA GLN A 2 35.83 1.74 -0.66
C GLN A 2 34.89 2.56 0.25
N THR A 3 33.65 2.70 -0.13
CA THR A 3 32.71 3.57 0.61
C THR A 3 32.47 3.10 2.05
N HIS A 4 32.40 1.80 2.33
CA HIS A 4 32.26 1.29 3.70
C HIS A 4 33.48 1.64 4.57
N GLU A 5 34.68 1.71 3.99
CA GLU A 5 35.91 2.12 4.69
C GLU A 5 35.87 3.61 5.07
N ILE A 6 35.30 4.47 4.22
CA ILE A 6 35.09 5.90 4.53
C ILE A 6 34.21 6.03 5.79
N SER A 7 33.12 5.29 5.86
CA SER A 7 32.23 5.25 7.02
C SER A 7 32.95 4.76 8.29
N HIS A 8 33.76 3.70 8.18
CA HIS A 8 34.53 3.17 9.30
C HIS A 8 35.59 4.16 9.81
N ARG A 9 36.29 4.89 8.91
CA ARG A 9 37.25 5.92 9.30
C ARG A 9 36.57 7.04 10.08
N PHE A 10 35.40 7.50 9.62
CA PHE A 10 34.63 8.50 10.34
C PHE A 10 34.30 8.04 11.77
N LEU A 11 33.68 6.87 11.90
CA LEU A 11 33.28 6.34 13.20
C LEU A 11 34.49 6.12 14.13
N ASN A 12 35.57 5.57 13.62
CA ASN A 12 36.79 5.32 14.42
C ASN A 12 37.46 6.61 14.90
N TYR A 13 37.52 7.65 14.05
CA TYR A 13 38.02 8.94 14.45
C TYR A 13 37.20 9.51 15.61
N PHE A 14 35.90 9.58 15.47
CA PHE A 14 35.04 10.14 16.54
C PHE A 14 35.01 9.28 17.80
N LYS A 15 35.09 7.97 17.70
CA LYS A 15 35.28 7.10 18.86
C LYS A 15 36.57 7.41 19.60
N SER A 16 37.63 7.65 18.88
CA SER A 16 38.94 8.00 19.49
C SER A 16 38.91 9.34 20.21
N THR A 17 37.97 10.22 19.87
CA THR A 17 37.75 11.52 20.52
C THR A 17 36.62 11.49 21.56
N GLY A 18 36.20 10.29 22.01
CA GLY A 18 35.27 10.08 23.12
C GLY A 18 33.77 10.13 22.75
N HIS A 19 33.44 10.05 21.45
CA HIS A 19 32.04 9.94 21.03
C HIS A 19 31.53 8.50 21.16
N THR A 20 30.31 8.35 21.65
CA THR A 20 29.61 7.06 21.64
C THR A 20 29.12 6.75 20.24
N GLN A 21 29.52 5.59 19.70
CA GLN A 21 28.99 5.14 18.41
C GLN A 21 27.55 4.66 18.59
N VAL A 22 26.63 5.24 17.83
CA VAL A 22 25.22 4.89 17.79
C VAL A 22 24.89 4.28 16.43
N ALA A 23 24.18 3.19 16.42
CA ALA A 23 23.75 2.54 15.17
C ALA A 23 22.82 3.45 14.36
N SER A 24 22.75 3.22 13.05
CA SER A 24 21.74 3.87 12.22
C SER A 24 20.34 3.49 12.71
N ALA A 25 19.52 4.49 12.94
CA ALA A 25 18.09 4.26 13.15
C ALA A 25 17.44 3.75 11.86
N SER A 26 16.24 3.16 11.98
CA SER A 26 15.40 2.85 10.83
C SER A 26 15.10 4.12 10.02
N LEU A 27 14.91 3.97 8.71
CA LEU A 27 14.37 5.06 7.85
C LEU A 27 12.99 5.52 8.29
N ILE A 28 12.31 4.71 9.10
CA ILE A 28 10.98 4.96 9.62
C ILE A 28 11.11 5.21 11.12
N LEU A 29 11.04 6.48 11.51
CA LEU A 29 10.92 6.89 12.91
C LEU A 29 9.53 7.49 13.13
N GLU A 30 9.06 7.43 14.38
CA GLU A 30 7.79 8.02 14.81
C GLU A 30 7.92 9.54 15.00
N ASP A 31 8.19 10.25 13.92
CA ASP A 31 8.02 11.69 13.87
C ASP A 31 6.80 11.99 12.99
N PRO A 32 5.70 12.57 13.51
CA PRO A 32 4.47 12.81 12.77
C PRO A 32 4.66 13.77 11.59
N ASN A 33 5.77 14.51 11.56
CA ASN A 33 6.08 15.52 10.55
C ASN A 33 7.00 14.98 9.43
N LEU A 34 7.61 13.82 9.61
CA LEU A 34 8.54 13.23 8.66
C LEU A 34 8.03 11.93 8.08
N LEU A 35 8.06 11.83 6.76
CA LEU A 35 7.73 10.60 6.06
C LEU A 35 8.86 9.55 6.22
N PHE A 36 10.11 10.02 6.10
CA PHE A 36 11.32 9.23 6.30
C PHE A 36 12.38 10.05 7.02
N VAL A 37 13.33 9.38 7.63
CA VAL A 37 14.54 10.02 8.19
C VAL A 37 15.34 10.67 7.06
N ASN A 38 15.48 11.98 7.12
CA ASN A 38 16.11 12.80 6.08
C ASN A 38 17.45 13.42 6.49
N ALA A 39 17.85 13.27 7.77
CA ALA A 39 19.09 13.78 8.34
C ALA A 39 19.57 12.92 9.52
N GLY A 40 20.87 12.96 9.81
CA GLY A 40 21.49 12.15 10.87
C GLY A 40 20.99 12.46 12.27
N MET A 41 20.60 13.70 12.51
CA MET A 41 20.15 14.18 13.81
C MET A 41 18.74 13.72 14.22
N VAL A 42 17.94 13.18 13.30
CA VAL A 42 16.50 12.91 13.57
C VAL A 42 16.32 11.97 14.76
N GLN A 43 17.15 10.94 14.88
CA GLN A 43 17.11 10.02 16.03
C GLN A 43 17.50 10.68 17.37
N PHE A 44 18.21 11.82 17.34
CA PHE A 44 18.68 12.57 18.50
C PHE A 44 17.83 13.81 18.80
N LYS A 45 16.78 14.08 18.04
CA LYS A 45 15.89 15.24 18.20
C LYS A 45 15.40 15.45 19.64
N PRO A 46 14.97 14.41 20.40
CA PRO A 46 14.55 14.58 21.80
C PRO A 46 15.67 15.11 22.72
N TYR A 47 16.92 14.79 22.45
CA TYR A 47 18.08 15.26 23.23
C TYR A 47 18.37 16.72 22.96
N PHE A 48 18.28 17.18 21.71
CA PHE A 48 18.44 18.59 21.34
C PHE A 48 17.33 19.47 21.91
N LEU A 49 16.10 18.98 21.96
CA LEU A 49 14.97 19.68 22.55
C LEU A 49 14.97 19.66 24.09
N GLY A 50 15.74 18.79 24.70
CA GLY A 50 15.74 18.58 26.17
C GLY A 50 14.54 17.80 26.68
N ASP A 51 13.79 17.14 25.78
CA ASP A 51 12.64 16.30 26.15
C ASP A 51 13.08 15.07 26.96
N VAL A 52 14.29 14.58 26.62
CA VAL A 52 14.94 13.42 27.28
C VAL A 52 16.40 13.78 27.53
N PRO A 53 16.95 13.53 28.73
CA PRO A 53 18.38 13.70 28.97
C PRO A 53 19.19 12.74 28.09
N PRO A 54 20.24 13.19 27.40
CA PRO A 54 21.06 12.32 26.57
C PRO A 54 21.83 11.32 27.46
N PRO A 55 21.88 10.03 27.07
CA PRO A 55 22.61 9.01 27.85
C PRO A 55 24.15 9.15 27.72
N TYR A 56 24.60 9.99 26.82
CA TYR A 56 26.02 10.31 26.57
C TYR A 56 26.16 11.78 26.13
N PRO A 57 27.27 12.47 26.48
CA PRO A 57 27.44 13.89 26.14
C PRO A 57 27.70 14.11 24.63
N ARG A 58 28.24 13.12 23.94
CA ARG A 58 28.57 13.15 22.49
C ARG A 58 28.35 11.81 21.82
N ALA A 59 27.91 11.84 20.57
CA ALA A 59 27.65 10.65 19.76
C ALA A 59 28.22 10.78 18.34
N THR A 60 28.36 9.62 17.69
CA THR A 60 28.67 9.54 16.24
C THR A 60 27.84 8.42 15.62
N SER A 61 27.38 8.64 14.39
CA SER A 61 26.58 7.68 13.64
C SER A 61 26.77 7.84 12.14
N VAL A 62 26.55 6.77 11.38
CA VAL A 62 26.31 6.82 9.94
C VAL A 62 24.88 6.44 9.70
N GLN A 63 24.04 7.42 9.47
CA GLN A 63 22.57 7.29 9.39
C GLN A 63 22.13 7.06 7.95
N LYS A 64 21.25 6.08 7.76
CA LYS A 64 20.45 5.92 6.55
C LYS A 64 19.52 7.11 6.39
N CYS A 65 19.52 7.75 5.23
CA CYS A 65 18.65 8.89 4.93
C CYS A 65 17.92 8.72 3.60
N VAL A 66 16.67 9.18 3.54
CA VAL A 66 15.87 9.27 2.31
C VAL A 66 15.28 10.68 2.18
N ARG A 67 15.57 11.34 1.06
CA ARG A 67 14.99 12.64 0.69
C ARG A 67 14.09 12.50 -0.51
N THR A 68 12.78 12.57 -0.27
CA THR A 68 11.76 12.41 -1.32
C THR A 68 11.69 13.60 -2.27
N GLY A 69 12.08 14.79 -1.81
CA GLY A 69 12.15 15.99 -2.66
C GLY A 69 13.19 15.90 -3.76
N ASP A 70 14.24 15.07 -3.58
CA ASP A 70 15.33 14.93 -4.53
C ASP A 70 15.02 13.90 -5.65
N ILE A 71 13.94 13.13 -5.55
CA ILE A 71 13.58 12.06 -6.51
C ILE A 71 13.53 12.60 -7.96
N ASP A 72 13.03 13.80 -8.16
CA ASP A 72 12.90 14.40 -9.49
C ASP A 72 14.20 15.01 -10.02
N GLU A 73 15.18 15.24 -9.16
CA GLU A 73 16.52 15.71 -9.51
C GLU A 73 17.50 14.56 -9.77
N VAL A 74 17.16 13.35 -9.34
CA VAL A 74 17.95 12.14 -9.58
C VAL A 74 18.10 11.90 -11.08
N GLY A 75 19.34 11.69 -11.48
CA GLY A 75 19.74 11.47 -12.87
C GLY A 75 20.00 12.76 -13.66
N LYS A 76 19.37 13.88 -13.30
CA LYS A 76 19.60 15.19 -13.94
C LYS A 76 20.87 15.89 -13.40
N THR A 77 21.07 15.78 -12.12
CA THR A 77 22.27 16.30 -11.44
C THR A 77 23.29 15.19 -11.18
N THR A 78 24.50 15.55 -10.84
CA THR A 78 25.61 14.61 -10.56
C THR A 78 25.79 14.30 -9.08
N ARG A 79 24.99 14.88 -8.19
CA ARG A 79 25.21 14.89 -6.72
C ARG A 79 24.00 14.51 -5.87
N HIS A 80 22.80 14.39 -6.47
CA HIS A 80 21.58 14.04 -5.74
C HIS A 80 21.30 12.53 -5.79
N ASN A 81 20.99 11.96 -4.63
CA ASN A 81 20.51 10.60 -4.46
C ASN A 81 19.24 10.63 -3.60
N THR A 82 18.31 9.73 -3.87
CA THR A 82 17.12 9.53 -3.03
C THR A 82 17.51 8.92 -1.69
N PHE A 83 18.24 7.79 -1.71
CA PHE A 83 18.85 7.18 -0.54
C PHE A 83 20.34 7.57 -0.50
N PHE A 84 20.81 7.99 0.68
CA PHE A 84 22.21 8.26 0.92
C PHE A 84 22.59 8.03 2.38
N GLN A 85 23.87 7.95 2.66
CA GLN A 85 24.42 7.74 3.99
C GLN A 85 24.97 9.07 4.52
N MET A 86 24.49 9.48 5.69
CA MET A 86 24.95 10.69 6.36
C MET A 86 25.75 10.33 7.61
N ALA A 87 27.04 10.59 7.56
CA ALA A 87 27.91 10.47 8.73
C ALA A 87 27.83 11.75 9.56
N GLY A 88 27.61 11.61 10.85
CA GLY A 88 27.45 12.74 11.77
C GLY A 88 28.15 12.54 13.10
N ASN A 89 28.63 13.63 13.65
CA ASN A 89 29.04 13.74 15.04
C ASN A 89 28.16 14.77 15.75
N PHE A 90 27.79 14.44 16.97
CA PHE A 90 26.80 15.15 17.75
C PHE A 90 27.35 15.50 19.11
N SER A 91 27.06 16.72 19.58
CA SER A 91 27.36 17.19 20.95
C SER A 91 26.07 17.69 21.59
N PHE A 92 25.76 17.18 22.76
CA PHE A 92 24.56 17.56 23.53
C PHE A 92 24.97 18.47 24.69
N GLY A 93 25.35 19.72 24.36
CA GLY A 93 25.83 20.69 25.33
C GLY A 93 27.23 20.47 25.89
N ASP A 94 28.04 19.62 25.24
CA ASP A 94 29.39 19.27 25.69
C ASP A 94 30.49 20.11 25.02
N TYR A 95 30.51 20.16 23.67
CA TYR A 95 31.35 21.04 22.90
C TYR A 95 30.57 21.83 21.83
N PHE A 96 31.17 22.88 21.27
CA PHE A 96 30.49 23.73 20.31
C PHE A 96 31.39 24.02 19.08
N LYS A 97 31.28 25.20 18.43
CA LYS A 97 31.86 25.54 17.14
C LYS A 97 33.33 25.20 16.99
N ALA A 98 34.16 25.61 17.96
CA ALA A 98 35.63 25.46 17.85
C ALA A 98 36.04 23.97 17.74
N ASP A 99 35.52 23.12 18.61
CA ASP A 99 35.84 21.69 18.55
C ASP A 99 35.21 21.02 17.34
N ALA A 100 34.00 21.42 16.92
CA ALA A 100 33.36 20.88 15.73
C ALA A 100 34.22 21.16 14.46
N ILE A 101 34.65 22.39 14.29
CA ILE A 101 35.54 22.79 13.18
C ILE A 101 36.86 22.04 13.24
N LYS A 102 37.49 21.95 14.45
CA LYS A 102 38.74 21.23 14.65
C LYS A 102 38.64 19.75 14.29
N HIS A 103 37.57 19.08 14.74
CA HIS A 103 37.33 17.68 14.40
C HIS A 103 37.16 17.49 12.89
N ALA A 104 36.32 18.30 12.28
CA ALA A 104 36.08 18.21 10.84
C ALA A 104 37.35 18.42 10.04
N TRP A 105 38.06 19.49 10.32
CA TRP A 105 39.33 19.82 9.63
C TRP A 105 40.38 18.72 9.79
N THR A 106 40.55 18.22 11.02
CA THR A 106 41.53 17.15 11.31
C THR A 106 41.22 15.89 10.51
N LEU A 107 39.92 15.44 10.50
CA LEU A 107 39.55 14.21 9.80
C LEU A 107 39.73 14.32 8.28
N ILE A 108 39.35 15.44 7.68
CA ILE A 108 39.37 15.55 6.21
C ILE A 108 40.79 15.79 5.67
N THR A 109 41.69 16.45 6.44
CA THR A 109 43.02 16.81 5.99
C THR A 109 44.14 15.85 6.45
N SER A 110 43.95 15.13 7.57
CA SER A 110 44.91 14.12 8.01
C SER A 110 45.10 13.04 6.96
N SER A 111 46.33 12.52 6.88
CA SER A 111 46.69 11.51 5.88
C SER A 111 45.84 10.24 6.01
N GLN A 112 45.65 9.51 4.92
CA GLN A 112 44.97 8.23 4.94
C GLN A 112 45.66 7.19 5.81
N ALA A 113 47.02 7.31 5.92
CA ALA A 113 47.80 6.43 6.78
C ALA A 113 47.54 6.71 8.28
N ASP A 114 47.17 7.94 8.62
CA ASP A 114 46.84 8.35 9.99
C ASP A 114 45.34 8.22 10.28
N GLY A 115 44.58 7.59 9.38
CA GLY A 115 43.12 7.35 9.52
C GLY A 115 42.24 8.49 9.02
N GLY A 116 42.79 9.57 8.47
CA GLY A 116 42.03 10.65 7.85
C GLY A 116 41.66 10.38 6.39
N TYR A 117 41.10 11.41 5.73
CA TYR A 117 40.73 11.30 4.32
C TYR A 117 41.84 11.80 3.36
N GLY A 118 42.76 12.63 3.84
CA GLY A 118 43.91 13.13 3.07
C GLY A 118 43.52 14.07 1.93
N LEU A 119 42.41 14.83 2.12
CA LEU A 119 42.04 15.86 1.15
C LEU A 119 43.00 17.03 1.20
N ASP A 120 43.31 17.58 0.03
CA ASP A 120 44.25 18.72 -0.12
C ASP A 120 43.64 19.98 0.52
N PRO A 121 44.30 20.55 1.58
CA PRO A 121 43.81 21.74 2.24
C PRO A 121 43.71 22.97 1.31
N ASP A 122 44.51 23.01 0.25
CA ASP A 122 44.51 24.13 -0.71
C ASP A 122 43.27 24.12 -1.62
N ARG A 123 42.55 23.03 -1.66
CA ARG A 123 41.31 22.84 -2.41
C ARG A 123 40.03 22.95 -1.54
N LEU A 124 40.19 23.17 -0.24
CA LEU A 124 39.06 23.25 0.69
C LEU A 124 38.57 24.68 0.83
N TRP A 125 37.26 24.83 0.88
CA TRP A 125 36.55 26.08 1.09
C TRP A 125 35.55 25.89 2.22
N ALA A 126 35.20 26.99 2.91
CA ALA A 126 34.13 26.98 3.91
C ALA A 126 33.08 28.07 3.59
N THR A 127 31.84 27.79 3.93
CA THR A 127 30.81 28.84 3.99
C THR A 127 30.36 29.03 5.44
N VAL A 128 29.90 30.22 5.78
CA VAL A 128 29.36 30.54 7.09
C VAL A 128 28.11 31.37 6.93
N TYR A 129 27.22 31.31 7.93
CA TYR A 129 26.07 32.19 7.97
C TYR A 129 26.49 33.64 8.02
N GLU A 130 25.79 34.53 7.34
CA GLU A 130 26.16 35.92 7.14
C GLU A 130 26.48 36.73 8.43
N ASP A 131 25.79 36.41 9.53
CA ASP A 131 25.97 37.04 10.84
C ASP A 131 26.86 36.21 11.79
N ASP A 132 27.45 35.09 11.34
CA ASP A 132 28.29 34.23 12.19
C ASP A 132 29.78 34.59 12.09
N ASP A 133 30.17 35.75 12.70
CA ASP A 133 31.55 36.20 12.77
C ASP A 133 32.47 35.28 13.57
N GLU A 134 31.91 34.57 14.57
CA GLU A 134 32.61 33.59 15.39
C GLU A 134 33.07 32.42 14.55
N ALA A 135 32.21 31.81 13.73
CA ALA A 135 32.55 30.68 12.86
C ALA A 135 33.61 31.11 11.83
N LEU A 136 33.51 32.28 11.26
CA LEU A 136 34.50 32.82 10.32
C LEU A 136 35.88 32.94 10.98
N ALA A 137 35.97 33.54 12.19
CA ALA A 137 37.22 33.68 12.92
C ALA A 137 37.84 32.29 13.27
N LEU A 138 37.00 31.35 13.68
CA LEU A 138 37.45 30.00 14.02
C LEU A 138 38.01 29.24 12.81
N TRP A 139 37.47 29.40 11.61
CA TRP A 139 38.00 28.81 10.39
C TRP A 139 39.42 29.36 10.05
N GLN A 140 39.62 30.65 10.26
CA GLN A 140 40.94 31.27 10.06
C GLN A 140 41.95 30.81 11.12
N GLU A 141 41.54 30.74 12.38
CA GLU A 141 42.39 30.36 13.51
C GLU A 141 42.76 28.88 13.50
N ILE A 142 41.77 28.01 13.33
CA ILE A 142 41.92 26.53 13.48
C ILE A 142 42.41 25.88 12.18
N ALA A 143 41.80 26.23 11.06
CA ALA A 143 42.04 25.62 9.76
C ALA A 143 43.14 26.37 8.95
N GLY A 144 43.42 27.60 9.32
CA GLY A 144 44.35 28.46 8.54
C GLY A 144 43.78 28.85 7.18
N LEU A 145 42.44 28.75 6.99
CA LEU A 145 41.83 29.12 5.72
C LEU A 145 41.95 30.64 5.48
N PRO A 146 42.44 31.06 4.30
CA PRO A 146 42.47 32.47 3.96
C PRO A 146 41.05 33.01 3.79
N ALA A 147 40.87 34.33 4.06
CA ALA A 147 39.54 34.95 4.07
C ALA A 147 38.79 34.80 2.75
N GLU A 148 39.47 34.77 1.62
CA GLU A 148 38.90 34.60 0.29
C GLU A 148 38.28 33.19 0.05
N ARG A 149 38.67 32.19 0.87
CA ARG A 149 38.10 30.84 0.84
C ARG A 149 37.02 30.58 1.89
N ILE A 150 36.61 31.62 2.62
CA ILE A 150 35.47 31.58 3.57
C ILE A 150 34.43 32.53 3.06
N GLN A 151 33.32 32.01 2.55
CA GLN A 151 32.23 32.80 1.96
C GLN A 151 31.02 32.88 2.89
N ARG A 152 30.44 34.11 2.98
CA ARG A 152 29.19 34.30 3.74
C ARG A 152 27.98 34.01 2.87
N ARG A 153 27.01 33.30 3.41
CA ARG A 153 25.74 33.03 2.76
C ARG A 153 24.59 33.36 3.68
N ASP A 154 23.42 33.57 3.08
CA ASP A 154 22.20 33.93 3.78
C ASP A 154 21.52 32.75 4.48
N MET A 155 20.31 32.99 5.01
CA MET A 155 19.50 31.99 5.70
C MET A 155 19.07 30.80 4.82
N VAL A 156 18.99 31.01 3.51
CA VAL A 156 18.59 29.95 2.56
C VAL A 156 19.62 28.82 2.51
N ASP A 157 20.89 29.17 2.60
CA ASP A 157 21.99 28.25 2.42
C ASP A 157 22.67 27.85 3.75
N ASN A 158 22.97 28.85 4.62
CA ASN A 158 23.74 28.62 5.83
C ASN A 158 22.95 28.74 7.15
N TYR A 159 21.66 28.46 7.12
CA TYR A 159 20.85 28.27 8.33
C TYR A 159 20.05 26.97 8.21
N TRP A 160 20.40 25.99 9.01
CA TRP A 160 19.80 24.66 8.92
C TRP A 160 18.57 24.49 9.81
N SER A 161 17.58 23.78 9.30
CA SER A 161 16.42 23.26 10.05
C SER A 161 15.88 21.98 9.38
N MET A 162 15.11 21.20 10.13
CA MET A 162 14.50 19.97 9.61
C MET A 162 13.44 20.18 8.52
N GLY A 163 13.07 21.43 8.25
CA GLY A 163 11.92 21.76 7.40
C GLY A 163 10.57 21.74 8.13
N VAL A 164 10.56 21.35 9.40
CA VAL A 164 9.41 21.27 10.31
C VAL A 164 9.81 21.87 11.67
N PRO A 165 8.86 22.15 12.60
CA PRO A 165 9.18 22.64 13.94
C PRO A 165 10.18 21.74 14.66
N GLY A 166 11.18 22.34 15.28
CA GLY A 166 12.25 21.60 15.96
C GLY A 166 13.54 22.38 16.10
N PRO A 167 14.65 21.69 16.41
CA PRO A 167 15.97 22.30 16.56
C PRO A 167 16.44 22.91 15.25
N SER A 168 17.13 24.05 15.34
CA SER A 168 17.68 24.78 14.20
C SER A 168 18.88 25.63 14.61
N GLY A 169 19.62 26.12 13.63
CA GLY A 169 20.73 27.04 13.90
C GLY A 169 21.53 27.39 12.66
N PRO A 170 22.41 28.41 12.76
CA PRO A 170 23.34 28.73 11.71
C PRO A 170 24.27 27.52 11.46
N CYS A 171 24.75 27.39 10.24
CA CYS A 171 25.63 26.30 9.87
C CYS A 171 26.81 26.78 9.06
N SER A 172 27.84 25.92 8.98
CA SER A 172 29.02 26.11 8.18
C SER A 172 29.28 24.88 7.33
N GLU A 173 29.40 25.07 6.05
CA GLU A 173 29.57 23.98 5.10
C GLU A 173 30.97 23.93 4.58
N ILE A 174 31.51 22.74 4.37
CA ILE A 174 32.82 22.48 3.82
C ILE A 174 32.65 22.01 2.38
N TYR A 175 33.37 22.67 1.48
CA TYR A 175 33.39 22.40 0.05
C TYR A 175 34.79 22.01 -0.42
N PHE A 176 34.82 21.17 -1.48
CA PHE A 176 36.05 20.80 -2.16
C PHE A 176 36.02 21.30 -3.60
N ASP A 177 37.10 22.09 -3.99
CA ASP A 177 37.27 22.53 -5.38
C ASP A 177 37.73 21.36 -6.24
N ARG A 178 36.87 20.93 -7.14
CA ARG A 178 37.07 19.80 -8.05
C ARG A 178 37.99 20.16 -9.23
N GLY A 179 38.22 21.46 -9.46
CA GLY A 179 39.05 21.96 -10.54
C GLY A 179 38.26 22.64 -11.67
N PRO A 180 39.00 23.34 -12.55
CA PRO A 180 38.40 24.18 -13.60
C PRO A 180 37.59 23.39 -14.64
N GLU A 181 37.82 22.10 -14.78
CA GLU A 181 37.10 21.21 -15.67
C GLU A 181 35.64 20.99 -15.21
N HIS A 182 35.33 21.32 -13.96
CA HIS A 182 34.00 21.12 -13.37
C HIS A 182 33.14 22.39 -13.27
N GLY A 183 33.72 23.57 -13.59
CA GLY A 183 32.95 24.82 -13.55
C GLY A 183 33.75 26.09 -13.37
N ALA A 184 33.06 27.19 -13.10
CA ALA A 184 33.64 28.51 -12.98
C ALA A 184 34.44 28.68 -11.68
N GLU A 185 35.46 29.56 -11.71
CA GLU A 185 36.20 29.98 -10.53
C GLU A 185 35.40 31.00 -9.70
N GLY A 186 35.61 31.02 -8.38
CA GLY A 186 34.99 32.01 -7.49
C GLY A 186 34.36 31.44 -6.23
N GLY A 187 34.61 30.17 -5.93
CA GLY A 187 34.11 29.50 -4.72
C GLY A 187 32.66 28.98 -4.84
N PRO A 188 32.12 28.41 -3.76
CA PRO A 188 30.80 27.83 -3.73
C PRO A 188 29.66 28.75 -4.21
N VAL A 189 29.76 30.04 -3.95
CA VAL A 189 28.75 31.01 -4.38
C VAL A 189 28.74 31.17 -5.91
N ALA A 190 29.87 30.96 -6.57
CA ALA A 190 29.97 31.13 -8.03
C ALA A 190 29.50 29.90 -8.79
N ASP A 191 29.87 28.69 -8.35
CA ASP A 191 29.50 27.45 -9.06
C ASP A 191 29.62 26.20 -8.17
N GLU A 192 28.51 25.73 -7.66
CA GLU A 192 28.41 24.49 -6.86
C GLU A 192 28.68 23.21 -7.67
N SER A 193 28.76 23.26 -9.01
CA SER A 193 29.18 22.12 -9.81
C SER A 193 30.66 21.86 -9.70
N ARG A 194 31.46 22.91 -9.56
CA ARG A 194 32.89 22.84 -9.31
C ARG A 194 33.23 22.64 -7.83
N TYR A 195 32.54 23.37 -6.95
CA TYR A 195 32.76 23.32 -5.50
C TYR A 195 31.73 22.36 -4.88
N LEU A 196 32.17 21.12 -4.63
CA LEU A 196 31.30 20.07 -4.10
C LEU A 196 31.17 20.19 -2.57
N GLU A 197 29.98 20.46 -2.05
CA GLU A 197 29.69 20.37 -0.62
C GLU A 197 29.88 18.92 -0.14
N ILE A 198 30.69 18.72 0.88
CA ILE A 198 31.01 17.42 1.46
C ILE A 198 30.50 17.26 2.89
N TRP A 199 30.47 18.34 3.68
CA TRP A 199 30.14 18.29 5.10
C TRP A 199 29.45 19.57 5.55
N ASN A 200 28.34 19.45 6.28
CA ASN A 200 27.65 20.58 6.93
C ASN A 200 27.80 20.46 8.45
N LEU A 201 28.30 21.50 9.11
CA LEU A 201 28.45 21.64 10.54
C LEU A 201 27.34 22.56 11.06
N VAL A 202 26.36 22.02 11.75
CA VAL A 202 25.21 22.79 12.25
C VAL A 202 25.41 23.15 13.73
N PHE A 203 25.31 24.43 14.02
CA PHE A 203 25.42 25.00 15.36
C PHE A 203 24.03 25.14 15.96
N MET A 204 23.52 24.03 16.53
CA MET A 204 22.17 23.94 17.07
C MET A 204 22.02 24.81 18.31
N GLN A 205 21.21 25.85 18.19
CA GLN A 205 21.00 26.81 19.27
C GLN A 205 19.60 27.41 19.35
N HIS A 206 18.78 27.24 18.31
CA HIS A 206 17.46 27.87 18.24
C HIS A 206 16.35 26.82 18.09
N LEU A 207 15.15 27.16 18.58
CA LEU A 207 13.92 26.40 18.36
C LEU A 207 13.11 27.06 17.23
N ARG A 208 12.94 26.35 16.12
CA ARG A 208 12.08 26.72 15.01
C ARG A 208 10.63 26.41 15.32
N GLY A 209 9.72 27.37 15.05
CA GLY A 209 8.27 27.19 15.10
C GLY A 209 7.68 26.74 13.76
N GLU A 210 6.34 26.76 13.70
CA GLU A 210 5.57 26.46 12.48
C GLU A 210 5.89 27.46 11.38
N GLY A 211 5.92 27.01 10.12
CA GLY A 211 6.18 27.85 8.94
C GLY A 211 6.51 27.04 7.71
N HIS A 212 6.63 27.73 6.56
CA HIS A 212 6.85 27.10 5.26
C HIS A 212 8.24 27.42 4.70
N GLY A 213 8.83 26.45 4.03
CA GLY A 213 10.11 26.66 3.35
C GLY A 213 11.31 26.84 4.28
N LYS A 214 12.38 27.43 3.73
CA LYS A 214 13.68 27.58 4.40
C LYS A 214 13.81 28.83 5.25
N THR A 215 12.98 29.87 5.02
CA THR A 215 13.10 31.20 5.63
C THR A 215 11.82 31.70 6.27
N ASP A 216 10.66 31.18 5.93
CA ASP A 216 9.36 31.62 6.41
C ASP A 216 8.91 30.83 7.65
N PHE A 217 9.60 31.05 8.77
CA PHE A 217 9.28 30.47 10.07
C PHE A 217 9.79 31.34 11.23
N PRO A 218 9.10 31.37 12.38
CA PRO A 218 9.56 32.05 13.56
C PRO A 218 10.61 31.26 14.32
N ILE A 219 11.57 31.96 14.92
CA ILE A 219 12.45 31.42 15.96
C ILE A 219 11.74 31.65 17.30
N LEU A 220 11.35 30.58 17.98
CA LEU A 220 10.59 30.64 19.23
C LEU A 220 11.42 30.91 20.47
N GLY A 221 12.75 30.66 20.39
CA GLY A 221 13.69 30.86 21.49
C GLY A 221 14.97 30.07 21.27
N GLU A 222 15.79 30.04 22.33
CA GLU A 222 17.01 29.24 22.37
C GLU A 222 16.72 27.81 22.81
N LEU A 223 17.53 26.87 22.34
CA LEU A 223 17.53 25.48 22.83
C LEU A 223 18.09 25.42 24.27
N PRO A 224 17.76 24.38 25.06
CA PRO A 224 18.26 24.21 26.42
C PRO A 224 19.77 24.25 26.56
N ALA A 225 20.50 23.80 25.51
CA ALA A 225 21.94 23.87 25.45
C ALA A 225 22.41 24.10 24.00
N LYS A 226 23.51 24.84 23.86
CA LYS A 226 24.24 24.94 22.58
C LYS A 226 24.82 23.58 22.23
N SER A 227 24.44 23.05 21.09
CA SER A 227 24.72 21.68 20.69
C SER A 227 25.29 21.64 19.27
N ILE A 228 25.90 20.53 18.90
CA ILE A 228 26.45 20.28 17.56
C ILE A 228 25.68 19.14 16.90
N ASP A 229 25.27 19.40 15.67
CA ASP A 229 24.86 18.39 14.69
C ASP A 229 25.73 18.53 13.46
N THR A 230 26.19 17.43 12.89
CA THR A 230 26.90 17.49 11.60
C THR A 230 26.39 16.44 10.63
N GLY A 231 26.50 16.74 9.34
CA GLY A 231 26.08 15.83 8.27
C GLY A 231 27.09 15.82 7.13
N MET A 232 27.83 14.73 7.01
CA MET A 232 28.76 14.49 5.90
C MET A 232 28.16 13.45 4.94
N GLY A 233 28.04 13.83 3.66
CA GLY A 233 27.55 12.91 2.63
C GLY A 233 28.62 11.87 2.26
N ILE A 234 28.42 10.63 2.67
CA ILE A 234 29.39 9.54 2.43
C ILE A 234 29.62 9.35 0.92
N GLU A 235 28.58 9.32 0.11
CA GLU A 235 28.66 9.15 -1.35
C GLU A 235 29.41 10.31 -2.01
N ARG A 236 29.28 11.54 -1.49
CA ARG A 236 30.03 12.71 -2.00
C ARG A 236 31.51 12.61 -1.68
N VAL A 237 31.86 12.22 -0.46
CA VAL A 237 33.26 11.98 -0.09
C VAL A 237 33.85 10.80 -0.87
N ALA A 238 33.05 9.75 -1.09
CA ALA A 238 33.46 8.61 -1.92
C ALA A 238 33.84 9.04 -3.34
N THR A 239 33.07 9.95 -3.95
CA THR A 239 33.37 10.52 -5.28
C THR A 239 34.79 11.10 -5.33
N LEU A 240 35.16 11.87 -4.31
CA LEU A 240 36.51 12.48 -4.25
C LEU A 240 37.61 11.44 -4.00
N LEU A 241 37.44 10.55 -3.04
CA LEU A 241 38.45 9.57 -2.64
C LEU A 241 38.66 8.44 -3.67
N GLN A 242 37.65 8.18 -4.50
CA GLN A 242 37.69 7.21 -5.60
C GLN A 242 38.13 7.88 -6.91
N GLY A 243 38.19 9.23 -6.96
CA GLY A 243 38.62 9.98 -8.14
C GLY A 243 37.70 9.81 -9.33
N VAL A 244 36.37 9.77 -9.07
CA VAL A 244 35.33 9.66 -10.09
C VAL A 244 34.55 10.96 -10.24
N ASP A 245 33.90 11.14 -11.40
CA ASP A 245 33.30 12.43 -11.75
C ASP A 245 31.95 12.71 -11.03
N ASN A 246 31.27 11.68 -10.59
CA ASN A 246 29.97 11.84 -9.94
C ASN A 246 29.62 10.66 -9.04
N VAL A 247 28.59 10.81 -8.21
CA VAL A 247 28.15 9.79 -7.25
C VAL A 247 27.71 8.47 -7.90
N TYR A 248 27.31 8.51 -9.17
CA TYR A 248 26.85 7.31 -9.91
C TYR A 248 28.01 6.42 -10.38
N GLU A 249 29.24 6.89 -10.31
CA GLU A 249 30.45 6.15 -10.67
C GLU A 249 31.16 5.54 -9.47
N THR A 250 30.65 5.78 -8.26
CA THR A 250 31.18 5.19 -7.03
C THR A 250 30.95 3.68 -6.96
N ASP A 251 31.74 3.00 -6.13
CA ASP A 251 31.67 1.55 -5.88
C ASP A 251 30.30 1.04 -5.41
N LEU A 252 29.45 1.90 -4.81
CA LEU A 252 28.11 1.55 -4.40
C LEU A 252 27.06 1.62 -5.53
N VAL A 253 27.28 2.47 -6.53
CA VAL A 253 26.26 2.80 -7.53
C VAL A 253 26.63 2.23 -8.91
N ARG A 254 27.90 2.34 -9.30
CA ARG A 254 28.38 1.89 -10.61
C ARG A 254 28.09 0.42 -10.96
N PRO A 255 28.16 -0.54 -9.99
CA PRO A 255 27.83 -1.94 -10.28
C PRO A 255 26.36 -2.13 -10.73
N VAL A 256 25.41 -1.35 -10.19
CA VAL A 256 23.99 -1.41 -10.60
C VAL A 256 23.83 -0.88 -12.03
N ILE A 257 24.53 0.21 -12.37
CA ILE A 257 24.60 0.71 -13.76
C ILE A 257 25.21 -0.35 -14.67
N GLY A 258 26.30 -1.02 -14.24
CA GLY A 258 26.92 -2.09 -15.00
C GLY A 258 25.98 -3.25 -15.30
N LYS A 259 25.14 -3.61 -14.34
CA LYS A 259 24.10 -4.63 -14.55
C LYS A 259 23.04 -4.16 -15.56
N ALA A 260 22.64 -2.91 -15.50
CA ALA A 260 21.71 -2.34 -16.48
C ALA A 260 22.33 -2.24 -17.89
N GLU A 261 23.63 -1.97 -18.02
CA GLU A 261 24.37 -2.03 -19.29
C GLU A 261 24.40 -3.46 -19.86
N GLU A 262 24.70 -4.45 -19.00
CA GLU A 262 24.72 -5.87 -19.38
C GLU A 262 23.35 -6.30 -19.95
N MET A 263 22.28 -5.95 -19.25
CA MET A 263 20.93 -6.36 -19.64
C MET A 263 20.41 -5.62 -20.89
N SER A 264 20.73 -4.34 -21.05
CA SER A 264 20.22 -3.53 -22.15
C SER A 264 21.11 -3.55 -23.41
N GLY A 265 22.37 -3.98 -23.28
CA GLY A 265 23.37 -3.86 -24.35
C GLY A 265 23.79 -2.41 -24.66
N ARG A 266 23.32 -1.43 -23.89
CA ARG A 266 23.67 0.00 -24.03
C ARG A 266 24.74 0.38 -23.03
N ARG A 267 25.42 1.48 -23.28
CA ARG A 267 26.54 1.97 -22.47
C ARG A 267 26.22 3.30 -21.81
N TYR A 268 26.45 3.40 -20.50
CA TYR A 268 26.44 4.64 -19.75
C TYR A 268 27.66 5.51 -20.16
N GLY A 269 27.45 6.81 -20.24
CA GLY A 269 28.51 7.73 -20.65
C GLY A 269 28.82 7.70 -22.15
N SER A 270 27.95 7.14 -22.99
CA SER A 270 28.14 7.04 -24.46
C SER A 270 27.80 8.34 -25.19
N GLY A 271 27.45 9.41 -24.50
CA GLY A 271 27.01 10.69 -25.06
C GLY A 271 25.49 10.81 -25.26
N ASN A 272 24.72 9.76 -25.01
CA ASN A 272 23.27 9.84 -24.98
C ASN A 272 22.78 10.23 -23.57
N GLN A 273 22.58 11.51 -23.33
CA GLN A 273 22.17 12.04 -22.02
C GLN A 273 20.84 11.46 -21.51
N VAL A 274 19.92 11.13 -22.41
CA VAL A 274 18.63 10.56 -22.02
C VAL A 274 18.80 9.15 -21.46
N ASP A 275 19.64 8.33 -22.08
CA ASP A 275 19.95 6.99 -21.59
C ASP A 275 20.78 7.07 -20.29
N ASP A 276 21.70 8.02 -20.18
CA ASP A 276 22.49 8.23 -18.96
C ASP A 276 21.60 8.58 -17.75
N VAL A 277 20.60 9.44 -17.94
CA VAL A 277 19.59 9.73 -16.91
C VAL A 277 18.84 8.45 -16.49
N ARG A 278 18.44 7.60 -17.45
CA ARG A 278 17.77 6.33 -17.17
C ARG A 278 18.65 5.39 -16.33
N PHE A 279 19.90 5.24 -16.68
CA PHE A 279 20.86 4.44 -15.92
C PHE A 279 21.03 4.93 -14.48
N ARG A 280 21.12 6.25 -14.28
CA ARG A 280 21.21 6.87 -12.95
C ARG A 280 19.95 6.64 -12.13
N VAL A 281 18.77 6.82 -12.73
CA VAL A 281 17.48 6.54 -12.09
C VAL A 281 17.38 5.09 -11.65
N ILE A 282 17.73 4.14 -12.50
CA ILE A 282 17.74 2.71 -12.18
C ILE A 282 18.61 2.45 -10.94
N ALA A 283 19.84 2.95 -10.94
CA ALA A 283 20.79 2.66 -9.88
C ALA A 283 20.41 3.30 -8.54
N ASP A 284 20.00 4.54 -8.54
CA ASP A 284 19.54 5.24 -7.33
C ASP A 284 18.27 4.60 -6.75
N HIS A 285 17.29 4.36 -7.60
CA HIS A 285 16.00 3.86 -7.14
C HIS A 285 16.06 2.38 -6.72
N ALA A 286 16.95 1.57 -7.29
CA ALA A 286 17.18 0.19 -6.84
C ALA A 286 17.74 0.16 -5.41
N ARG A 287 18.75 0.99 -5.11
CA ARG A 287 19.28 1.16 -3.76
C ARG A 287 18.21 1.67 -2.79
N SER A 288 17.54 2.74 -3.16
CA SER A 288 16.50 3.37 -2.34
C SER A 288 15.35 2.41 -2.04
N GLY A 289 14.84 1.73 -3.07
CA GLY A 289 13.75 0.77 -2.92
C GLY A 289 14.13 -0.41 -2.02
N MET A 290 15.32 -0.96 -2.18
CA MET A 290 15.81 -2.06 -1.35
C MET A 290 15.94 -1.65 0.12
N MET A 291 16.52 -0.49 0.41
CA MET A 291 16.69 0.01 1.77
C MET A 291 15.35 0.31 2.46
N LEU A 292 14.39 0.87 1.72
CA LEU A 292 13.03 1.09 2.24
C LEU A 292 12.33 -0.22 2.57
N ILE A 293 12.44 -1.24 1.71
CA ILE A 293 11.84 -2.56 1.97
C ILE A 293 12.51 -3.23 3.16
N ALA A 294 13.84 -3.13 3.27
CA ALA A 294 14.59 -3.69 4.41
C ALA A 294 14.09 -3.10 5.74
N ASP A 295 13.79 -1.81 5.78
CA ASP A 295 13.24 -1.13 6.95
C ASP A 295 11.72 -1.29 7.11
N GLY A 296 11.07 -2.18 6.34
CA GLY A 296 9.68 -2.59 6.54
C GLY A 296 8.63 -1.86 5.70
N VAL A 297 9.03 -0.99 4.75
CA VAL A 297 8.07 -0.37 3.83
C VAL A 297 7.59 -1.39 2.81
N THR A 298 6.29 -1.42 2.56
CA THR A 298 5.67 -2.21 1.49
C THR A 298 5.07 -1.30 0.43
N PRO A 299 5.09 -1.68 -0.86
CA PRO A 299 4.48 -0.88 -1.92
C PRO A 299 2.99 -0.63 -1.65
N GLY A 300 2.54 0.60 -1.77
CA GLY A 300 1.17 1.01 -1.48
C GLY A 300 0.71 2.18 -2.34
N ASN A 301 -0.54 2.62 -2.13
CA ASN A 301 -1.12 3.76 -2.86
C ASN A 301 -0.99 5.09 -2.11
N GLU A 302 -0.56 5.06 -0.84
CA GLU A 302 -0.49 6.25 0.02
C GLU A 302 0.82 6.29 0.81
N ALA A 303 1.16 7.46 1.29
CA ALA A 303 2.28 7.73 2.19
C ALA A 303 3.60 7.05 1.76
N ARG A 304 4.27 6.35 2.69
CA ARG A 304 5.56 5.68 2.47
C ARG A 304 5.50 4.62 1.37
N GLY A 305 4.40 3.86 1.33
CA GLY A 305 4.18 2.81 0.32
C GLY A 305 4.07 3.37 -1.10
N TYR A 306 3.47 4.54 -1.26
CA TYR A 306 3.39 5.24 -2.55
C TYR A 306 4.78 5.64 -3.06
N VAL A 307 5.62 6.20 -2.18
CA VAL A 307 7.00 6.57 -2.56
C VAL A 307 7.77 5.34 -3.04
N LEU A 308 7.74 4.25 -2.28
CA LEU A 308 8.40 3.00 -2.66
C LEU A 308 7.89 2.48 -4.01
N ARG A 309 6.58 2.42 -4.18
CA ARG A 309 5.93 2.00 -5.44
C ARG A 309 6.39 2.85 -6.61
N ARG A 310 6.42 4.16 -6.44
CA ARG A 310 6.90 5.12 -7.45
C ARG A 310 8.34 4.81 -7.87
N LEU A 311 9.24 4.61 -6.92
CA LEU A 311 10.65 4.29 -7.19
C LEU A 311 10.79 2.99 -8.00
N LEU A 312 10.15 1.90 -7.54
CA LEU A 312 10.23 0.60 -8.21
C LEU A 312 9.66 0.65 -9.65
N ARG A 313 8.55 1.34 -9.85
CA ARG A 313 7.93 1.48 -11.18
C ARG A 313 8.76 2.33 -12.13
N ARG A 314 9.46 3.35 -11.62
CA ARG A 314 10.39 4.15 -12.42
C ARG A 314 11.60 3.33 -12.89
N ILE A 315 12.10 2.38 -12.09
CA ILE A 315 13.13 1.44 -12.53
C ILE A 315 12.63 0.63 -13.72
N VAL A 316 11.50 -0.07 -13.54
CA VAL A 316 10.92 -0.95 -14.57
C VAL A 316 10.69 -0.19 -15.87
N ARG A 317 10.15 1.03 -15.81
CA ARG A 317 9.95 1.88 -16.99
C ARG A 317 11.27 2.29 -17.63
N SER A 318 12.24 2.74 -16.84
CA SER A 318 13.55 3.17 -17.37
C SER A 318 14.26 2.04 -18.11
N VAL A 319 14.21 0.83 -17.56
CA VAL A 319 14.79 -0.36 -18.17
C VAL A 319 14.06 -0.74 -19.48
N ARG A 320 12.72 -0.63 -19.49
CA ARG A 320 11.93 -0.83 -20.71
C ARG A 320 12.30 0.15 -21.83
N LEU A 321 12.54 1.41 -21.47
CA LEU A 321 12.99 2.45 -22.43
C LEU A 321 14.42 2.22 -22.91
N LEU A 322 15.24 1.47 -22.15
CA LEU A 322 16.54 0.98 -22.60
C LEU A 322 16.45 -0.27 -23.50
N GLY A 323 15.25 -0.86 -23.67
CA GLY A 323 14.96 -1.96 -24.58
C GLY A 323 14.88 -3.35 -23.94
N VAL A 324 14.94 -3.47 -22.61
CA VAL A 324 14.83 -4.76 -21.89
C VAL A 324 13.36 -5.09 -21.65
N THR A 325 12.96 -6.32 -21.96
CA THR A 325 11.57 -6.80 -21.83
C THR A 325 11.36 -7.80 -20.69
N GLU A 326 12.40 -8.40 -20.19
CA GLU A 326 12.38 -9.35 -19.08
C GLU A 326 12.21 -8.64 -17.74
N PRO A 327 11.73 -9.34 -16.68
CA PRO A 327 11.75 -8.84 -15.32
C PRO A 327 13.17 -8.57 -14.82
N VAL A 328 13.38 -7.47 -14.10
CA VAL A 328 14.71 -6.95 -13.77
C VAL A 328 14.95 -6.65 -12.29
N LEU A 329 13.89 -6.41 -11.51
CA LEU A 329 14.06 -5.91 -10.13
C LEU A 329 14.82 -6.91 -9.23
N GLY A 330 14.62 -8.20 -9.43
CA GLY A 330 15.38 -9.22 -8.69
C GLY A 330 16.88 -9.19 -9.00
N GLU A 331 17.25 -8.94 -10.27
CA GLU A 331 18.64 -8.83 -10.68
C GLU A 331 19.33 -7.61 -10.07
N PHE A 332 18.65 -6.46 -10.06
CA PHE A 332 19.17 -5.26 -9.41
C PHE A 332 19.24 -5.41 -7.89
N ALA A 333 18.25 -6.06 -7.27
CA ALA A 333 18.27 -6.34 -5.84
C ALA A 333 19.50 -7.15 -5.43
N ALA A 334 19.88 -8.18 -6.21
CA ALA A 334 21.07 -8.97 -5.94
C ALA A 334 22.36 -8.13 -5.97
N VAL A 335 22.51 -7.25 -6.95
CA VAL A 335 23.67 -6.36 -7.05
C VAL A 335 23.71 -5.36 -5.87
N VAL A 336 22.58 -4.76 -5.52
CA VAL A 336 22.48 -3.84 -4.37
C VAL A 336 22.79 -4.56 -3.06
N ARG A 337 22.30 -5.78 -2.85
CA ARG A 337 22.66 -6.62 -1.70
C ARG A 337 24.20 -6.75 -1.62
N ASP A 338 24.84 -7.13 -2.70
CA ASP A 338 26.27 -7.43 -2.70
C ASP A 338 27.12 -6.18 -2.44
N THR A 339 26.69 -5.01 -2.92
CA THR A 339 27.40 -3.74 -2.72
C THR A 339 27.13 -3.10 -1.36
N MET A 340 25.93 -3.28 -0.78
CA MET A 340 25.51 -2.61 0.44
C MET A 340 25.67 -3.45 1.72
N SER A 341 25.69 -4.78 1.61
CA SER A 341 25.82 -5.69 2.77
C SER A 341 27.06 -5.48 3.64
N PRO A 342 28.22 -5.00 3.13
CA PRO A 342 29.33 -4.66 4.01
C PRO A 342 28.99 -3.58 5.06
N SER A 343 28.09 -2.65 4.74
CA SER A 343 27.61 -1.62 5.67
C SER A 343 26.31 -2.02 6.37
N TYR A 344 25.50 -2.87 5.76
CA TYR A 344 24.15 -3.28 6.20
C TYR A 344 23.98 -4.79 6.06
N PRO A 345 24.54 -5.59 7.00
CA PRO A 345 24.52 -7.07 6.91
C PRO A 345 23.10 -7.66 6.88
N GLU A 346 22.11 -6.95 7.44
CA GLU A 346 20.70 -7.33 7.42
C GLU A 346 20.14 -7.51 6.01
N LEU A 347 20.69 -6.82 5.01
CA LEU A 347 20.28 -6.97 3.60
C LEU A 347 20.55 -8.37 3.06
N ALA A 348 21.63 -9.01 3.49
CA ALA A 348 21.92 -10.38 3.09
C ALA A 348 21.01 -11.38 3.81
N THR A 349 20.74 -11.15 5.11
CA THR A 349 19.92 -12.05 5.93
C THR A 349 18.46 -12.02 5.50
N ASP A 350 17.92 -10.84 5.17
CA ASP A 350 16.50 -10.62 4.81
C ASP A 350 16.26 -10.57 3.29
N PHE A 351 17.29 -10.88 2.50
CA PHE A 351 17.24 -10.78 1.04
C PHE A 351 16.07 -11.50 0.38
N PRO A 352 15.72 -12.76 0.77
CA PRO A 352 14.59 -13.46 0.14
C PRO A 352 13.26 -12.70 0.24
N ARG A 353 12.99 -12.04 1.37
CA ARG A 353 11.80 -11.22 1.55
C ARG A 353 11.87 -9.97 0.67
N ILE A 354 12.99 -9.27 0.71
CA ILE A 354 13.18 -8.02 -0.04
C ILE A 354 13.00 -8.28 -1.55
N GLU A 355 13.68 -9.31 -2.07
CA GLU A 355 13.58 -9.71 -3.46
C GLU A 355 12.14 -10.08 -3.86
N SER A 356 11.44 -10.85 -2.99
CA SER A 356 10.03 -11.23 -3.23
C SER A 356 9.12 -10.02 -3.35
N VAL A 357 9.28 -9.01 -2.49
CA VAL A 357 8.50 -7.77 -2.56
C VAL A 357 8.77 -7.01 -3.87
N MET A 358 10.03 -6.88 -4.25
CA MET A 358 10.42 -6.19 -5.49
C MET A 358 9.87 -6.92 -6.73
N ARG A 359 10.06 -8.24 -6.84
CA ARG A 359 9.54 -9.05 -7.97
C ARG A 359 8.02 -8.97 -8.06
N LYS A 360 7.31 -9.03 -6.93
CA LYS A 360 5.84 -8.97 -6.92
C LYS A 360 5.31 -7.62 -7.40
N GLU A 361 5.92 -6.52 -6.99
CA GLU A 361 5.54 -5.20 -7.49
C GLU A 361 5.83 -5.06 -8.99
N GLU A 362 6.94 -5.62 -9.48
CA GLU A 362 7.27 -5.64 -10.90
C GLU A 362 6.23 -6.43 -11.71
N GLU A 363 5.89 -7.65 -11.31
CA GLU A 363 4.86 -8.47 -11.97
C GLU A 363 3.52 -7.72 -12.04
N THR A 364 3.11 -7.12 -10.94
CA THR A 364 1.89 -6.34 -10.84
C THR A 364 1.93 -5.14 -11.79
N PHE A 365 3.05 -4.43 -11.84
CA PHE A 365 3.21 -3.27 -12.70
C PHE A 365 3.29 -3.63 -14.18
N LEU A 366 3.97 -4.72 -14.55
CA LEU A 366 4.04 -5.16 -15.94
C LEU A 366 2.66 -5.52 -16.50
N ALA A 367 1.81 -6.18 -15.71
CA ALA A 367 0.42 -6.42 -16.07
C ALA A 367 -0.37 -5.12 -16.26
N THR A 368 -0.16 -4.16 -15.36
CA THR A 368 -0.79 -2.84 -15.41
C THR A 368 -0.27 -1.99 -16.57
N LEU A 369 1.03 -2.03 -16.83
CA LEU A 369 1.68 -1.27 -17.90
C LEU A 369 1.15 -1.68 -19.29
N ALA A 370 0.95 -2.97 -19.51
CA ALA A 370 0.45 -3.51 -20.78
C ALA A 370 -0.98 -3.01 -21.11
N SER A 371 -1.85 -2.90 -20.10
CA SER A 371 -3.22 -2.40 -20.26
C SER A 371 -3.29 -0.87 -20.24
N GLY A 372 -2.60 -0.24 -19.30
CA GLY A 372 -2.66 1.21 -19.11
C GLY A 372 -1.97 2.00 -20.22
N SER A 373 -0.86 1.49 -20.79
CA SER A 373 -0.21 2.14 -21.95
C SER A 373 -1.13 2.23 -23.16
N LYS A 374 -1.92 1.19 -23.43
CA LYS A 374 -2.90 1.22 -24.54
C LYS A 374 -3.96 2.29 -24.32
N ILE A 375 -4.45 2.43 -23.09
CA ILE A 375 -5.49 3.42 -22.74
C ILE A 375 -4.90 4.82 -22.81
N PHE A 376 -3.68 5.01 -22.31
CA PHE A 376 -2.97 6.28 -22.41
C PHE A 376 -2.73 6.65 -23.88
N ASP A 377 -2.26 5.72 -24.71
CA ASP A 377 -1.99 5.95 -26.13
C ASP A 377 -3.24 6.35 -26.88
N LEU A 378 -4.36 5.65 -26.66
CA LEU A 378 -5.66 6.00 -27.24
C LEU A 378 -6.12 7.40 -26.81
N ALA A 379 -5.99 7.73 -25.51
CA ALA A 379 -6.34 9.05 -25.01
C ALA A 379 -5.44 10.15 -25.61
N ALA A 380 -4.14 9.89 -25.71
CA ALA A 380 -3.17 10.82 -26.29
C ALA A 380 -3.43 11.05 -27.80
N GLU A 381 -3.73 10.00 -28.55
CA GLU A 381 -4.08 10.09 -29.97
C GLU A 381 -5.37 10.89 -30.18
N GLN A 382 -6.40 10.63 -29.39
CA GLN A 382 -7.66 11.37 -29.43
C GLN A 382 -7.45 12.86 -29.16
N ILE A 383 -6.67 13.21 -28.11
CA ILE A 383 -6.38 14.60 -27.74
C ILE A 383 -5.65 15.32 -28.87
N LYS A 384 -4.67 14.66 -29.50
CA LYS A 384 -3.93 15.21 -30.66
C LYS A 384 -4.82 15.37 -31.88
N ALA A 385 -5.69 14.40 -32.13
CA ALA A 385 -6.66 14.48 -33.25
C ALA A 385 -7.65 15.64 -33.08
N ASP A 386 -8.01 15.95 -31.81
CA ASP A 386 -8.85 17.10 -31.46
C ASP A 386 -8.07 18.44 -31.46
N GLY A 387 -6.78 18.45 -31.82
CA GLY A 387 -5.92 19.63 -31.82
C GLY A 387 -5.60 20.18 -30.44
N ARG A 388 -5.77 19.38 -29.40
CA ARG A 388 -5.48 19.74 -28.00
C ARG A 388 -4.13 19.19 -27.60
N ALA A 389 -3.54 19.79 -26.55
CA ALA A 389 -2.25 19.38 -25.99
C ALA A 389 -2.32 19.07 -24.48
N LEU A 390 -3.53 19.05 -23.90
CA LEU A 390 -3.76 18.84 -22.47
C LEU A 390 -4.52 17.53 -22.24
N LEU A 391 -3.90 16.58 -21.52
CA LEU A 391 -4.56 15.36 -21.03
C LEU A 391 -5.49 15.74 -19.85
N PRO A 392 -6.79 15.48 -19.94
CA PRO A 392 -7.75 15.83 -18.88
C PRO A 392 -7.44 15.14 -17.56
N GLY A 393 -7.74 15.83 -16.44
CA GLY A 393 -7.50 15.33 -15.09
C GLY A 393 -8.26 14.04 -14.74
N ASP A 394 -9.46 13.85 -15.30
CA ASP A 394 -10.24 12.62 -15.15
C ASP A 394 -9.57 11.41 -15.80
N LYS A 395 -8.89 11.59 -16.93
CA LYS A 395 -8.10 10.54 -17.60
C LYS A 395 -6.85 10.19 -16.81
N ALA A 396 -6.16 11.20 -16.29
CA ALA A 396 -5.02 10.99 -15.40
C ALA A 396 -5.45 10.28 -14.10
N PHE A 397 -6.61 10.66 -13.54
CA PHE A 397 -7.20 10.00 -12.37
C PHE A 397 -7.60 8.54 -12.67
N GLN A 398 -8.21 8.26 -13.80
CA GLN A 398 -8.55 6.91 -14.23
C GLN A 398 -7.30 6.02 -14.36
N LEU A 399 -6.22 6.54 -14.95
CA LEU A 399 -4.93 5.84 -15.03
C LEU A 399 -4.37 5.55 -13.63
N HIS A 400 -4.47 6.49 -12.72
CA HIS A 400 -3.97 6.32 -11.34
C HIS A 400 -4.85 5.35 -10.52
N ASP A 401 -6.15 5.57 -10.47
CA ASP A 401 -7.08 4.86 -9.57
C ASP A 401 -7.40 3.44 -10.07
N THR A 402 -7.67 3.30 -11.37
CA THR A 402 -8.09 2.01 -11.95
C THR A 402 -6.91 1.15 -12.38
N TYR A 403 -5.87 1.77 -12.92
CA TYR A 403 -4.72 1.05 -13.51
C TYR A 403 -3.44 1.17 -12.67
N GLY A 404 -3.48 1.89 -11.55
CA GLY A 404 -2.35 2.01 -10.64
C GLY A 404 -1.13 2.72 -11.21
N PHE A 405 -1.30 3.60 -12.21
CA PHE A 405 -0.25 4.45 -12.73
C PHE A 405 0.00 5.61 -11.76
N PRO A 406 1.19 5.77 -11.18
CA PRO A 406 1.51 7.00 -10.46
C PRO A 406 1.32 8.20 -11.38
N ILE A 407 0.84 9.31 -10.83
CA ILE A 407 0.62 10.53 -11.63
C ILE A 407 1.91 10.98 -12.33
N ASP A 408 3.04 10.87 -11.65
CA ASP A 408 4.36 11.22 -12.20
C ASP A 408 4.68 10.43 -13.47
N LEU A 409 4.31 9.14 -13.52
CA LEU A 409 4.47 8.33 -14.72
C LEU A 409 3.59 8.81 -15.85
N THR A 410 2.35 9.22 -15.54
CA THR A 410 1.43 9.81 -16.53
C THR A 410 1.98 11.14 -17.05
N LEU A 411 2.57 11.98 -16.17
CA LEU A 411 3.23 13.22 -16.56
C LEU A 411 4.41 12.99 -17.50
N GLU A 412 5.29 12.04 -17.18
CA GLU A 412 6.43 11.67 -18.02
C GLU A 412 6.00 11.16 -19.41
N MET A 413 4.99 10.26 -19.44
CA MET A 413 4.47 9.72 -20.70
C MET A 413 3.78 10.80 -21.55
N ALA A 414 3.10 11.74 -20.91
CA ALA A 414 2.47 12.87 -21.59
C ALA A 414 3.53 13.80 -22.21
N ALA A 415 4.57 14.15 -21.44
CA ALA A 415 5.67 14.99 -21.90
C ALA A 415 6.41 14.36 -23.09
N GLU A 416 6.67 13.06 -23.07
CA GLU A 416 7.28 12.33 -24.22
C GLU A 416 6.44 12.42 -25.50
N LYS A 417 5.13 12.53 -25.36
CA LYS A 417 4.21 12.72 -26.50
C LYS A 417 3.93 14.20 -26.79
N GLY A 418 4.58 15.13 -26.12
CA GLY A 418 4.36 16.58 -26.30
C GLY A 418 3.01 17.04 -25.75
N LEU A 419 2.47 16.37 -24.75
CA LEU A 419 1.24 16.73 -24.04
C LEU A 419 1.57 17.24 -22.63
N SER A 420 0.74 18.12 -22.11
CA SER A 420 0.65 18.45 -20.69
C SER A 420 -0.51 17.68 -20.03
N VAL A 421 -0.55 17.67 -18.69
CA VAL A 421 -1.62 17.00 -17.92
C VAL A 421 -2.32 18.03 -17.06
N ASP A 422 -3.63 17.95 -16.94
CA ASP A 422 -4.45 18.73 -16.00
C ASP A 422 -4.26 18.20 -14.58
N GLU A 423 -3.18 18.64 -13.92
CA GLU A 423 -2.85 18.24 -12.56
C GLU A 423 -3.86 18.76 -11.53
N ASP A 424 -4.44 19.94 -11.75
CA ASP A 424 -5.41 20.52 -10.82
C ASP A 424 -6.71 19.72 -10.83
N GLY A 425 -7.20 19.33 -12.02
CA GLY A 425 -8.33 18.40 -12.16
C GLY A 425 -8.05 17.04 -11.52
N PHE A 426 -6.85 16.50 -11.70
CA PHE A 426 -6.42 15.28 -11.03
C PHE A 426 -6.42 15.41 -9.50
N ARG A 427 -5.82 16.48 -8.96
CA ARG A 427 -5.76 16.75 -7.50
C ARG A 427 -7.15 16.91 -6.90
N ALA A 428 -8.08 17.57 -7.62
CA ALA A 428 -9.47 17.72 -7.17
C ALA A 428 -10.17 16.36 -7.03
N LEU A 429 -10.04 15.47 -8.02
CA LEU A 429 -10.61 14.11 -7.98
C LEU A 429 -9.98 13.25 -6.88
N MET A 430 -8.68 13.35 -6.66
CA MET A 430 -7.97 12.68 -5.56
C MET A 430 -8.43 13.20 -4.19
N ALA A 431 -8.70 14.50 -4.07
CA ALA A 431 -9.24 15.08 -2.83
C ALA A 431 -10.67 14.60 -2.55
N GLU A 432 -11.49 14.50 -3.59
CA GLU A 432 -12.86 13.97 -3.49
C GLU A 432 -12.86 12.49 -3.08
N GLN A 433 -11.98 11.67 -3.65
CA GLN A 433 -11.81 10.28 -3.26
C GLN A 433 -11.40 10.14 -1.79
N ARG A 434 -10.41 10.94 -1.36
CA ARG A 434 -9.97 10.98 0.06
C ARG A 434 -11.06 11.47 1.00
N ALA A 435 -11.87 12.46 0.58
CA ALA A 435 -12.98 12.95 1.36
C ALA A 435 -14.09 11.88 1.50
N ARG A 436 -14.39 11.12 0.44
CA ARG A 436 -15.31 9.97 0.50
C ARG A 436 -14.81 8.88 1.45
N ALA A 437 -13.54 8.48 1.33
CA ALA A 437 -12.93 7.50 2.22
C ALA A 437 -12.90 7.98 3.68
N LYS A 438 -12.63 9.28 3.91
CA LYS A 438 -12.65 9.91 5.23
C LYS A 438 -14.07 10.02 5.81
N ALA A 439 -15.08 10.29 4.96
CA ALA A 439 -16.49 10.31 5.36
C ALA A 439 -16.99 8.91 5.72
N ASP A 440 -16.60 7.87 4.99
CA ASP A 440 -16.87 6.47 5.32
C ASP A 440 -16.19 6.05 6.63
N ALA A 441 -14.96 6.50 6.88
CA ALA A 441 -14.26 6.29 8.14
C ALA A 441 -14.85 7.12 9.29
N ALA A 442 -15.29 8.35 9.01
CA ALA A 442 -15.89 9.24 10.01
C ALA A 442 -17.32 8.83 10.39
N SER A 443 -18.08 8.19 9.48
CA SER A 443 -19.38 7.61 9.80
C SER A 443 -19.28 6.43 10.79
N ARG A 444 -18.08 5.90 11.00
CA ARG A 444 -17.75 4.85 11.97
C ARG A 444 -17.11 5.38 13.25
N LYS A 445 -16.70 6.66 13.29
CA LYS A 445 -16.16 7.32 14.51
C LYS A 445 -17.11 8.46 14.88
N THR A 446 -17.82 8.31 15.99
CA THR A 446 -18.48 9.43 16.64
C THR A 446 -17.44 10.48 16.98
N GLY A 447 -17.49 11.62 16.28
CA GLY A 447 -16.54 12.71 16.48
C GLY A 447 -16.67 13.29 17.89
N HIS A 448 -15.59 13.31 18.63
CA HIS A 448 -15.49 14.10 19.84
C HIS A 448 -15.46 15.58 19.43
N GLY A 449 -16.48 16.32 19.87
CA GLY A 449 -16.51 17.78 19.81
C GLY A 449 -15.39 18.41 20.62
N ASP A 450 -15.46 19.68 20.88
CA ASP A 450 -14.44 20.50 21.55
C ASP A 450 -13.61 19.78 22.63
N GLN A 451 -12.33 19.57 22.38
CA GLN A 451 -11.41 18.84 23.27
C GLN A 451 -11.08 19.57 24.59
N SER A 452 -11.61 20.78 24.79
CA SER A 452 -11.33 21.61 25.98
C SER A 452 -11.84 20.96 27.26
N VAL A 453 -13.05 20.38 27.23
CA VAL A 453 -13.69 19.72 28.39
C VAL A 453 -12.88 18.51 28.89
N TYR A 454 -12.37 17.71 27.95
CA TYR A 454 -11.56 16.55 28.32
C TYR A 454 -10.19 16.93 28.91
N ARG A 455 -9.60 18.06 28.45
CA ARG A 455 -8.36 18.58 29.05
C ARG A 455 -8.59 19.08 30.48
N GLU A 456 -9.71 19.72 30.75
CA GLU A 456 -10.08 20.14 32.12
C GLU A 456 -10.24 18.93 33.06
N LEU A 457 -10.90 17.87 32.59
CA LEU A 457 -11.07 16.64 33.36
C LEU A 457 -9.74 15.91 33.57
N LEU A 458 -8.88 15.90 32.55
CA LEU A 458 -7.54 15.32 32.66
C LEU A 458 -6.65 16.10 33.64
N ALA A 459 -6.81 17.42 33.77
CA ALA A 459 -6.10 18.24 34.73
C ALA A 459 -6.44 17.86 36.21
N GLN A 460 -7.60 17.21 36.45
CA GLN A 460 -7.97 16.65 37.74
C GLN A 460 -7.27 15.29 38.03
N GLY A 461 -6.54 14.75 37.05
CA GLY A 461 -5.83 13.49 37.10
C GLY A 461 -6.31 12.47 36.05
N PRO A 462 -5.48 11.47 35.68
CA PRO A 462 -5.86 10.40 34.79
C PRO A 462 -6.91 9.47 35.40
N THR A 463 -7.64 8.73 34.58
CA THR A 463 -8.47 7.60 35.09
C THR A 463 -7.56 6.42 35.41
N GLU A 464 -7.75 5.84 36.59
CA GLU A 464 -7.07 4.61 37.00
C GLU A 464 -7.79 3.41 36.38
N PHE A 465 -7.11 2.65 35.53
CA PHE A 465 -7.65 1.43 34.95
C PHE A 465 -7.28 0.22 35.79
N VAL A 466 -8.27 -0.45 36.39
CA VAL A 466 -8.10 -1.64 37.21
C VAL A 466 -8.62 -2.94 36.59
N GLY A 467 -9.01 -2.87 35.31
CA GLY A 467 -9.70 -3.97 34.61
C GLY A 467 -8.80 -5.16 34.24
N TYR A 468 -7.50 -5.11 34.50
CA TYR A 468 -6.65 -6.30 34.38
C TYR A 468 -6.87 -7.26 35.56
N GLU A 469 -7.17 -6.72 36.72
CA GLU A 469 -7.24 -7.46 37.99
C GLU A 469 -8.68 -7.65 38.52
N SER A 470 -9.59 -6.70 38.18
CA SER A 470 -10.96 -6.70 38.71
C SER A 470 -11.99 -6.50 37.58
N LEU A 471 -13.16 -7.11 37.79
CA LEU A 471 -14.36 -6.88 36.93
C LEU A 471 -15.30 -5.84 37.54
N SER A 472 -15.03 -5.35 38.75
CA SER A 472 -15.81 -4.30 39.38
C SER A 472 -14.91 -3.30 40.11
N ALA A 473 -15.35 -2.06 40.21
CA ALA A 473 -14.66 -1.03 40.97
C ALA A 473 -15.64 0.02 41.51
N GLU A 474 -15.44 0.40 42.76
CA GLU A 474 -16.03 1.63 43.29
C GLU A 474 -15.32 2.84 42.67
N ALA A 475 -16.09 3.81 42.25
CA ALA A 475 -15.58 4.98 41.55
C ALA A 475 -16.39 6.25 41.86
N THR A 476 -15.82 7.39 41.57
CA THR A 476 -16.49 8.69 41.67
C THR A 476 -16.64 9.30 40.25
N VAL A 477 -17.80 9.82 39.97
CA VAL A 477 -18.09 10.55 38.72
C VAL A 477 -17.34 11.88 38.71
N ARG A 478 -16.34 12.03 37.90
CA ARG A 478 -15.55 13.26 37.72
C ARG A 478 -16.17 14.24 36.75
N GLY A 479 -16.95 13.77 35.80
CA GLY A 479 -17.62 14.62 34.83
C GLY A 479 -18.65 13.89 34.01
N LEU A 480 -19.67 14.66 33.61
CA LEU A 480 -20.70 14.25 32.69
C LEU A 480 -20.64 15.16 31.45
N ILE A 481 -20.72 14.58 30.27
CA ILE A 481 -20.60 15.32 29.03
C ILE A 481 -21.75 14.93 28.08
N ARG A 482 -22.36 15.93 27.45
CA ARG A 482 -23.34 15.76 26.39
C ARG A 482 -22.99 16.69 25.25
N ASP A 483 -22.91 16.16 24.02
CA ASP A 483 -22.59 16.95 22.80
C ASP A 483 -21.30 17.80 22.94
N GLY A 484 -20.28 17.24 23.62
CA GLY A 484 -19.01 17.94 23.87
C GLY A 484 -19.04 19.01 24.96
N GLN A 485 -20.15 19.16 25.70
CA GLN A 485 -20.30 20.13 26.79
C GLN A 485 -20.46 19.43 28.14
N ARG A 486 -19.82 19.97 29.15
CA ARG A 486 -19.96 19.50 30.54
C ARG A 486 -21.35 19.81 31.06
N ILE A 487 -22.01 18.84 31.67
CA ILE A 487 -23.34 18.95 32.30
C ILE A 487 -23.25 18.52 33.78
N SER A 488 -24.17 18.99 34.60
CA SER A 488 -24.19 18.67 36.05
C SER A 488 -24.93 17.38 36.37
N GLY A 489 -25.79 16.90 35.51
CA GLY A 489 -26.59 15.68 35.72
C GLY A 489 -27.26 15.18 34.44
N ALA A 490 -27.69 13.90 34.44
CA ALA A 490 -28.43 13.27 33.37
C ALA A 490 -29.48 12.32 33.96
N ALA A 491 -30.66 12.26 33.33
CA ALA A 491 -31.82 11.52 33.80
C ALA A 491 -32.15 10.30 32.92
N GLU A 492 -33.07 9.48 33.36
CA GLU A 492 -33.53 8.28 32.66
C GLU A 492 -33.87 8.55 31.18
N GLY A 493 -33.34 7.71 30.30
CA GLY A 493 -33.45 7.81 28.85
C GLY A 493 -32.33 8.58 28.17
N ASP A 494 -31.57 9.39 28.90
CA ASP A 494 -30.44 10.14 28.35
C ASP A 494 -29.30 9.24 27.92
N ILE A 495 -28.59 9.64 26.85
CA ILE A 495 -27.29 9.08 26.44
C ILE A 495 -26.27 10.17 26.69
N VAL A 496 -25.30 9.87 27.54
CA VAL A 496 -24.24 10.83 27.94
C VAL A 496 -22.90 10.12 28.08
N GLU A 497 -21.83 10.89 28.10
CA GLU A 497 -20.49 10.42 28.43
C GLU A 497 -20.21 10.65 29.92
N VAL A 498 -19.69 9.63 30.56
CA VAL A 498 -19.32 9.63 31.97
C VAL A 498 -17.82 9.40 32.11
N VAL A 499 -17.16 10.27 32.85
CA VAL A 499 -15.75 10.13 33.20
C VAL A 499 -15.64 9.77 34.69
N LEU A 500 -15.00 8.65 34.98
CA LEU A 500 -14.76 8.15 36.33
C LEU A 500 -13.29 8.38 36.75
N ASP A 501 -13.04 8.46 38.04
CA ASP A 501 -11.68 8.47 38.60
C ASP A 501 -10.97 7.12 38.45
N ARG A 502 -11.76 6.04 38.49
CA ARG A 502 -11.30 4.65 38.40
C ARG A 502 -12.31 3.83 37.62
N THR A 503 -11.83 2.87 36.78
CA THR A 503 -12.73 1.99 36.01
C THR A 503 -12.14 0.61 35.77
N PRO A 504 -12.96 -0.46 35.82
CA PRO A 504 -12.56 -1.80 35.39
C PRO A 504 -12.89 -2.03 33.89
N LEU A 505 -13.62 -1.10 33.23
CA LEU A 505 -14.11 -1.23 31.87
C LEU A 505 -12.99 -0.89 30.87
N TYR A 506 -12.66 -1.83 29.99
CA TYR A 506 -11.64 -1.66 28.96
C TYR A 506 -12.12 -0.71 27.87
N ALA A 507 -11.32 0.28 27.53
CA ALA A 507 -11.59 1.17 26.39
C ALA A 507 -11.05 0.56 25.11
N GLU A 508 -11.78 0.72 24.00
CA GLU A 508 -11.36 0.25 22.67
C GLU A 508 -9.93 0.71 22.36
N SER A 509 -9.04 -0.24 22.19
CA SER A 509 -7.62 0.00 21.90
C SER A 509 -6.95 -1.27 21.39
N GLY A 510 -5.88 -1.12 20.59
CA GLY A 510 -5.08 -2.26 20.12
C GLY A 510 -5.88 -3.32 19.36
N GLY A 511 -6.97 -2.92 18.69
CA GLY A 511 -7.86 -3.81 17.95
C GLY A 511 -8.87 -4.56 18.82
N GLN A 512 -8.85 -4.43 20.15
CA GLN A 512 -9.86 -5.01 21.04
C GLN A 512 -11.02 -4.03 21.22
N GLU A 513 -12.25 -4.51 20.99
CA GLU A 513 -13.50 -3.78 21.24
C GLU A 513 -13.65 -3.45 22.73
N SER A 514 -14.33 -2.34 23.03
CA SER A 514 -14.59 -1.93 24.41
C SER A 514 -15.47 -2.93 25.16
N ASP A 515 -15.38 -2.90 26.49
CA ASP A 515 -16.25 -3.73 27.31
C ASP A 515 -17.70 -3.24 27.33
N ALA A 516 -18.60 -4.18 27.42
CA ALA A 516 -19.95 -3.96 27.88
C ALA A 516 -20.04 -4.08 29.41
N GLY A 517 -21.00 -3.40 30.01
CA GLY A 517 -21.20 -3.46 31.45
C GLY A 517 -22.25 -2.48 31.96
N THR A 518 -22.22 -2.25 33.27
CA THR A 518 -23.13 -1.33 33.95
C THR A 518 -22.38 -0.44 34.94
N ILE A 519 -22.91 0.75 35.16
CA ILE A 519 -22.47 1.63 36.23
C ILE A 519 -23.69 1.86 37.12
N THR A 520 -23.60 1.47 38.39
CA THR A 520 -24.70 1.54 39.34
C THR A 520 -24.34 2.40 40.54
N GLY A 521 -25.32 3.06 41.13
CA GLY A 521 -25.16 3.88 42.35
C GLY A 521 -26.45 3.97 43.09
N LEU A 522 -26.50 4.78 44.14
CA LEU A 522 -27.69 4.96 44.94
C LEU A 522 -28.84 5.58 44.06
N GLY A 523 -29.77 4.72 43.68
CA GLY A 523 -30.95 5.13 42.88
C GLY A 523 -30.62 5.40 41.39
N VAL A 524 -29.49 4.97 40.86
CA VAL A 524 -29.12 5.12 39.44
C VAL A 524 -28.58 3.81 38.88
N GLU A 525 -28.96 3.55 37.63
CA GLU A 525 -28.48 2.44 36.79
C GLU A 525 -28.15 2.96 35.38
N LEU A 526 -26.92 2.75 34.95
CA LEU A 526 -26.43 3.11 33.63
C LEU A 526 -26.00 1.85 32.86
N GLU A 527 -26.41 1.74 31.61
CA GLU A 527 -25.92 0.75 30.65
C GLU A 527 -24.72 1.33 29.92
N VAL A 528 -23.60 0.66 29.92
CA VAL A 528 -22.40 1.06 29.16
C VAL A 528 -22.57 0.63 27.70
N LEU A 529 -22.55 1.58 26.79
CA LEU A 529 -22.70 1.36 25.35
C LEU A 529 -21.35 1.27 24.65
N ASP A 530 -20.37 2.07 25.09
CA ASP A 530 -19.03 2.13 24.56
C ASP A 530 -18.06 2.74 25.59
N VAL A 531 -16.79 2.42 25.47
CA VAL A 531 -15.72 3.02 26.28
C VAL A 531 -14.57 3.42 25.37
N GLN A 532 -14.24 4.70 25.36
CA GLN A 532 -13.17 5.26 24.54
C GLN A 532 -12.07 5.89 25.41
N LYS A 533 -10.85 5.92 24.88
CA LYS A 533 -9.70 6.50 25.56
C LYS A 533 -9.36 7.86 24.94
N VAL A 534 -9.57 8.94 25.66
CA VAL A 534 -9.27 10.30 25.22
C VAL A 534 -7.95 10.76 25.82
N ALA A 535 -7.12 11.43 25.01
CA ALA A 535 -5.78 11.90 25.42
C ALA A 535 -4.92 10.79 26.11
N ARG A 536 -5.10 9.53 25.74
CA ARG A 536 -4.41 8.33 26.25
C ARG A 536 -4.62 7.99 27.72
N LYS A 537 -5.10 8.91 28.53
CA LYS A 537 -5.15 8.81 30.00
C LYS A 537 -6.54 9.00 30.61
N LEU A 538 -7.55 9.30 29.80
CA LEU A 538 -8.91 9.53 30.26
C LEU A 538 -9.86 8.51 29.63
N TRP A 539 -10.53 7.68 30.45
CA TRP A 539 -11.56 6.73 30.02
C TRP A 539 -12.91 7.43 30.01
N VAL A 540 -13.55 7.48 28.87
CA VAL A 540 -14.84 8.11 28.62
C VAL A 540 -15.84 7.02 28.33
N HIS A 541 -16.84 6.86 29.20
CA HIS A 541 -17.87 5.84 29.09
C HIS A 541 -19.11 6.45 28.45
N GLN A 542 -19.47 6.04 27.25
CA GLN A 542 -20.77 6.39 26.68
C GLN A 542 -21.83 5.47 27.30
N VAL A 543 -22.77 6.07 27.99
CA VAL A 543 -23.78 5.34 28.75
C VAL A 543 -25.20 5.77 28.38
N ARG A 544 -26.12 4.85 28.58
CA ARG A 544 -27.57 5.15 28.61
C ARG A 544 -28.06 5.06 30.05
N VAL A 545 -28.72 6.11 30.53
CA VAL A 545 -29.37 6.09 31.87
C VAL A 545 -30.60 5.21 31.79
N ARG A 546 -30.57 4.06 32.46
CA ARG A 546 -31.65 3.08 32.50
C ARG A 546 -32.66 3.37 33.59
N GLY A 547 -32.24 4.05 34.65
CA GLY A 547 -33.11 4.45 35.77
C GLY A 547 -32.39 5.47 36.64
N GLY A 548 -33.18 6.39 37.20
CA GLY A 548 -32.72 7.41 38.13
C GLY A 548 -32.03 8.60 37.48
N GLU A 549 -31.20 9.29 38.26
CA GLU A 549 -30.43 10.46 37.78
C GLU A 549 -28.99 10.31 38.28
N ILE A 550 -28.04 10.57 37.36
CA ILE A 550 -26.60 10.61 37.64
C ILE A 550 -26.12 12.06 37.74
N THR A 551 -25.29 12.34 38.72
CA THR A 551 -24.71 13.68 38.95
C THR A 551 -23.19 13.60 39.10
N GLU A 552 -22.51 14.70 38.82
CA GLU A 552 -21.07 14.85 39.07
C GLU A 552 -20.78 14.74 40.55
N GLY A 553 -19.70 14.06 40.94
CA GLY A 553 -19.29 13.80 42.32
C GLY A 553 -19.98 12.58 42.96
N GLN A 554 -20.91 11.94 42.30
CA GLN A 554 -21.63 10.78 42.80
C GLN A 554 -20.71 9.55 42.91
N HIS A 555 -20.83 8.80 44.00
CA HIS A 555 -20.19 7.50 44.13
C HIS A 555 -20.99 6.43 43.38
N VAL A 556 -20.31 5.64 42.62
CA VAL A 556 -20.88 4.59 41.79
C VAL A 556 -20.00 3.34 41.82
N GLU A 557 -20.58 2.22 41.43
CA GLU A 557 -19.87 0.97 41.20
C GLU A 557 -19.92 0.66 39.70
N ALA A 558 -18.77 0.60 39.02
CA ALA A 558 -18.66 0.20 37.65
C ALA A 558 -18.40 -1.30 37.56
N ASN A 559 -19.20 -2.00 36.77
CA ASN A 559 -19.20 -3.45 36.62
C ASN A 559 -19.06 -3.84 35.15
N VAL A 560 -18.10 -4.69 34.86
CA VAL A 560 -17.90 -5.30 33.54
C VAL A 560 -18.85 -6.48 33.38
N ASP A 561 -19.45 -6.65 32.19
CA ASP A 561 -20.15 -7.89 31.86
C ASP A 561 -19.14 -9.05 31.80
N PRO A 562 -19.24 -10.05 32.68
CA PRO A 562 -18.25 -11.14 32.75
C PRO A 562 -18.19 -11.98 31.49
N GLU A 563 -19.35 -12.27 30.85
CA GLU A 563 -19.42 -13.08 29.62
C GLU A 563 -18.79 -12.33 28.45
N TRP A 564 -19.05 -11.02 28.34
CA TRP A 564 -18.43 -10.17 27.34
C TRP A 564 -16.90 -10.16 27.47
N ARG A 565 -16.39 -9.92 28.70
CA ARG A 565 -14.97 -9.89 28.98
C ARG A 565 -14.29 -11.23 28.69
N VAL A 566 -14.93 -12.36 29.04
CA VAL A 566 -14.40 -13.70 28.71
C VAL A 566 -14.29 -13.83 27.20
N GLY A 567 -15.33 -13.50 26.45
CA GLY A 567 -15.30 -13.54 25.00
C GLY A 567 -14.27 -12.62 24.36
N ALA A 568 -14.11 -11.39 24.89
CA ALA A 568 -13.10 -10.41 24.45
C ALA A 568 -11.68 -10.93 24.70
N ARG A 569 -11.40 -11.48 25.89
CA ARG A 569 -10.13 -12.13 26.22
C ARG A 569 -9.80 -13.31 25.29
N GLN A 570 -10.82 -14.14 24.97
CA GLN A 570 -10.68 -15.25 24.03
C GLN A 570 -10.35 -14.76 22.61
N GLY A 571 -11.05 -13.74 22.10
CA GLY A 571 -10.81 -13.15 20.78
C GLY A 571 -9.42 -12.54 20.68
N HIS A 572 -9.01 -11.78 21.70
CA HIS A 572 -7.71 -11.12 21.69
C HIS A 572 -6.54 -12.11 21.83
N SER A 573 -6.62 -13.02 22.79
CA SER A 573 -5.59 -14.06 22.93
C SER A 573 -5.55 -15.00 21.73
N GLY A 574 -6.71 -15.29 21.11
CA GLY A 574 -6.82 -16.02 19.87
C GLY A 574 -6.10 -15.30 18.72
N THR A 575 -6.15 -13.97 18.67
CA THR A 575 -5.41 -13.17 17.68
C THR A 575 -3.90 -13.39 17.80
N HIS A 576 -3.34 -13.35 19.01
CA HIS A 576 -1.92 -13.63 19.27
C HIS A 576 -1.54 -15.07 18.88
N VAL A 577 -2.38 -16.05 19.21
CA VAL A 577 -2.15 -17.46 18.86
C VAL A 577 -2.14 -17.64 17.34
N VAL A 578 -3.13 -17.07 16.62
CA VAL A 578 -3.19 -17.15 15.15
C VAL A 578 -2.02 -16.40 14.50
N HIS A 579 -1.60 -15.26 15.05
CA HIS A 579 -0.43 -14.52 14.56
C HIS A 579 0.87 -15.32 14.75
N ALA A 580 1.05 -15.96 15.89
CA ALA A 580 2.20 -16.82 16.12
C ALA A 580 2.19 -18.05 15.17
N ALA A 581 1.03 -18.68 14.96
CA ALA A 581 0.87 -19.77 14.02
C ALA A 581 1.17 -19.33 12.57
N LEU A 582 0.71 -18.15 12.15
CA LEU A 582 1.05 -17.55 10.86
C LEU A 582 2.57 -17.41 10.68
N ARG A 583 3.25 -16.88 11.70
CA ARG A 583 4.71 -16.71 11.67
C ARG A 583 5.45 -18.04 11.67
N GLU A 584 4.92 -19.05 12.33
CA GLU A 584 5.48 -20.41 12.31
C GLU A 584 5.36 -21.07 10.92
N VAL A 585 4.20 -20.96 10.27
CA VAL A 585 3.91 -21.59 8.98
C VAL A 585 4.47 -20.80 7.80
N LEU A 586 4.32 -19.48 7.79
CA LEU A 586 4.70 -18.61 6.67
C LEU A 586 6.09 -17.97 6.83
N GLY A 587 6.62 -17.95 8.05
CA GLY A 587 7.88 -17.31 8.40
C GLY A 587 7.72 -16.01 9.18
N PRO A 588 8.81 -15.50 9.78
CA PRO A 588 8.79 -14.39 10.73
C PRO A 588 8.33 -13.05 10.15
N THR A 589 8.24 -12.96 8.83
CA THR A 589 7.84 -11.74 8.11
C THR A 589 6.33 -11.59 7.94
N ALA A 590 5.54 -12.63 8.26
CA ALA A 590 4.07 -12.56 8.28
C ALA A 590 3.60 -11.77 9.52
N LEU A 591 3.95 -10.47 9.56
CA LEU A 591 3.67 -9.58 10.70
C LEU A 591 2.27 -8.98 10.60
N GLN A 592 1.66 -8.81 11.75
CA GLN A 592 0.38 -8.10 11.88
C GLN A 592 0.51 -6.66 11.36
N SER A 593 -0.42 -6.26 10.50
CA SER A 593 -0.59 -4.88 10.04
C SER A 593 -1.86 -4.23 10.58
N GLY A 594 -2.75 -5.00 11.19
CA GLY A 594 -3.96 -4.55 11.85
C GLY A 594 -4.71 -5.72 12.47
N SER A 595 -5.55 -5.45 13.45
CA SER A 595 -6.43 -6.44 14.05
C SER A 595 -7.74 -5.81 14.50
N TYR A 596 -8.75 -6.65 14.63
CA TYR A 596 -10.00 -6.31 15.30
C TYR A 596 -10.52 -7.59 15.95
N ASN A 597 -10.81 -7.51 17.23
CA ASN A 597 -11.34 -8.63 17.98
C ASN A 597 -12.46 -8.19 18.93
N LYS A 598 -13.46 -9.02 19.02
CA LYS A 598 -14.64 -8.89 19.87
C LYS A 598 -15.00 -10.25 20.44
N PRO A 599 -15.94 -10.33 21.37
CA PRO A 599 -16.36 -11.62 21.90
C PRO A 599 -16.65 -12.65 20.83
N GLY A 600 -15.96 -13.80 20.88
CA GLY A 600 -16.12 -14.92 19.98
C GLY A 600 -15.55 -14.77 18.56
N TYR A 601 -14.97 -13.63 18.22
CA TYR A 601 -14.49 -13.32 16.86
C TYR A 601 -13.16 -12.58 16.85
N LEU A 602 -12.32 -12.89 15.88
CA LEU A 602 -11.11 -12.16 15.57
C LEU A 602 -10.95 -11.93 14.07
N ARG A 603 -10.28 -10.82 13.75
CA ARG A 603 -9.84 -10.48 12.41
C ARG A 603 -8.38 -10.01 12.51
N LEU A 604 -7.53 -10.58 11.67
CA LEU A 604 -6.11 -10.29 11.63
C LEU A 604 -5.69 -9.92 10.21
N ASP A 605 -5.21 -8.71 10.04
CA ASP A 605 -4.58 -8.26 8.81
C ASP A 605 -3.05 -8.43 8.95
N PHE A 606 -2.40 -9.02 7.96
CA PHE A 606 -0.98 -9.35 8.03
C PHE A 606 -0.28 -9.13 6.69
N ALA A 607 1.03 -8.89 6.76
CA ALA A 607 1.87 -8.67 5.58
C ALA A 607 2.10 -9.99 4.85
N TRP A 608 1.48 -10.15 3.67
CA TRP A 608 1.67 -11.29 2.79
C TRP A 608 1.21 -10.97 1.37
N SER A 609 1.97 -11.44 0.36
CA SER A 609 1.78 -10.99 -1.03
C SER A 609 0.84 -11.87 -1.86
N SER A 610 0.57 -13.11 -1.44
CA SER A 610 -0.24 -14.07 -2.20
C SER A 610 -1.39 -14.63 -1.37
N ALA A 611 -2.42 -15.17 -2.04
CA ALA A 611 -3.48 -15.89 -1.35
C ALA A 611 -2.92 -17.17 -0.68
N LEU A 612 -3.44 -17.49 0.49
CA LEU A 612 -3.10 -18.73 1.19
C LEU A 612 -3.84 -19.89 0.55
N SER A 613 -3.12 -20.99 0.30
CA SER A 613 -3.76 -22.21 -0.16
C SER A 613 -4.70 -22.79 0.91
N PRO A 614 -5.67 -23.63 0.54
CA PRO A 614 -6.51 -24.32 1.52
C PRO A 614 -5.69 -25.14 2.52
N GLU A 615 -4.62 -25.78 2.06
CA GLU A 615 -3.71 -26.58 2.89
C GLU A 615 -2.97 -25.71 3.91
N THR A 616 -2.43 -24.58 3.46
CA THR A 616 -1.75 -23.61 4.36
C THR A 616 -2.70 -23.06 5.41
N ARG A 617 -3.95 -22.75 5.04
CA ARG A 617 -4.96 -22.28 6.01
C ARG A 617 -5.29 -23.38 7.03
N SER A 618 -5.45 -24.61 6.59
CA SER A 618 -5.68 -25.76 7.47
C SER A 618 -4.51 -25.98 8.44
N GLU A 619 -3.26 -25.82 7.98
CA GLU A 619 -2.08 -25.92 8.81
C GLU A 619 -2.02 -24.81 9.87
N ILE A 620 -2.33 -23.56 9.50
CA ILE A 620 -2.40 -22.44 10.47
C ILE A 620 -3.48 -22.72 11.52
N GLU A 621 -4.65 -23.22 11.13
CA GLU A 621 -5.73 -23.58 12.05
C GLU A 621 -5.30 -24.71 12.98
N GLU A 622 -4.62 -25.73 12.46
CA GLU A 622 -4.11 -26.86 13.25
C GLU A 622 -3.06 -26.42 14.26
N VAL A 623 -2.06 -25.63 13.84
CA VAL A 623 -1.02 -25.09 14.76
C VAL A 623 -1.66 -24.22 15.84
N SER A 624 -2.65 -23.41 15.50
CA SER A 624 -3.39 -22.58 16.46
C SER A 624 -4.12 -23.43 17.51
N ASN A 625 -4.84 -24.48 17.07
CA ASN A 625 -5.55 -25.36 17.99
C ASN A 625 -4.61 -26.29 18.79
N LEU A 626 -3.43 -26.64 18.26
CA LEU A 626 -2.39 -27.34 19.02
C LEU A 626 -1.84 -26.46 20.16
N ALA A 627 -1.66 -25.17 19.93
CA ALA A 627 -1.26 -24.23 20.97
C ALA A 627 -2.35 -24.11 22.06
N VAL A 628 -3.63 -24.04 21.68
CA VAL A 628 -4.76 -24.10 22.63
C VAL A 628 -4.72 -25.38 23.46
N ARG A 629 -4.53 -26.52 22.83
CA ARG A 629 -4.49 -27.84 23.50
C ARG A 629 -3.30 -27.98 24.46
N LYS A 630 -2.16 -27.32 24.18
CA LYS A 630 -0.95 -27.36 25.01
C LYS A 630 -1.11 -26.61 26.33
N ASP A 631 -2.19 -25.88 26.54
CA ASP A 631 -2.46 -25.10 27.76
C ASP A 631 -1.31 -24.16 28.15
N LEU A 632 -0.84 -23.40 27.15
CA LEU A 632 0.31 -22.50 27.29
C LEU A 632 -0.01 -21.37 28.27
N PRO A 633 0.87 -21.07 29.24
CA PRO A 633 0.64 -19.98 30.17
C PRO A 633 0.75 -18.62 29.45
N VAL A 634 -0.12 -17.69 29.83
CA VAL A 634 -0.07 -16.29 29.39
C VAL A 634 0.60 -15.48 30.49
N ARG A 635 1.73 -14.83 30.18
CA ARG A 635 2.50 -14.01 31.13
C ARG A 635 2.55 -12.56 30.64
N VAL A 636 2.58 -11.67 31.60
CA VAL A 636 2.72 -10.24 31.36
C VAL A 636 4.00 -9.75 32.00
N VAL A 637 4.82 -9.05 31.22
CA VAL A 637 6.06 -8.42 31.67
C VAL A 637 5.96 -6.92 31.40
N TYR A 638 6.23 -6.12 32.45
CA TYR A 638 6.36 -4.67 32.30
C TYR A 638 7.84 -4.32 32.20
N THR A 639 8.22 -3.58 31.16
CA THR A 639 9.60 -3.17 30.91
C THR A 639 9.61 -1.86 30.10
N ASP A 640 10.78 -1.34 29.74
CA ASP A 640 10.92 -0.26 28.76
C ASP A 640 11.07 -0.82 27.33
N MET A 641 11.12 0.05 26.35
CA MET A 641 11.29 -0.37 24.93
C MET A 641 12.60 -1.14 24.68
N GLY A 642 13.69 -0.78 25.38
CA GLY A 642 14.97 -1.47 25.28
C GLY A 642 14.85 -2.91 25.78
N GLY A 643 14.28 -3.11 26.97
CA GLY A 643 14.03 -4.43 27.53
C GLY A 643 13.06 -5.26 26.69
N ALA A 644 12.04 -4.64 26.08
CA ALA A 644 11.14 -5.34 25.15
C ALA A 644 11.88 -5.83 23.89
N GLN A 645 12.79 -5.04 23.33
CA GLN A 645 13.64 -5.44 22.21
C GLN A 645 14.60 -6.57 22.59
N GLU A 646 15.23 -6.51 23.75
CA GLU A 646 16.10 -7.58 24.26
C GLU A 646 15.33 -8.90 24.46
N LEU A 647 14.08 -8.83 24.87
CA LEU A 647 13.18 -9.97 24.95
C LEU A 647 12.79 -10.50 23.56
N GLY A 648 13.00 -9.75 22.49
CA GLY A 648 12.55 -10.09 21.14
C GLY A 648 11.04 -9.95 20.96
N ALA A 649 10.41 -9.01 21.67
CA ALA A 649 8.99 -8.75 21.55
C ALA A 649 8.66 -8.09 20.21
N VAL A 650 7.58 -8.55 19.57
CA VAL A 650 7.07 -7.94 18.34
C VAL A 650 6.33 -6.67 18.72
N ALA A 651 6.76 -5.54 18.17
CA ALA A 651 6.05 -4.27 18.26
C ALA A 651 5.14 -4.11 17.02
N LEU A 652 3.91 -3.66 17.23
CA LEU A 652 3.00 -3.36 16.15
C LEU A 652 3.41 -2.06 15.47
N PHE A 653 3.37 -2.05 14.15
CA PHE A 653 3.76 -0.91 13.35
C PHE A 653 2.73 0.24 13.52
N GLY A 654 3.22 1.45 13.87
CA GLY A 654 2.37 2.66 13.95
C GLY A 654 1.68 2.87 15.31
N GLU A 655 1.99 2.07 16.32
CA GLU A 655 1.57 2.32 17.70
C GLU A 655 2.62 3.14 18.46
N THR A 656 2.16 4.11 19.25
CA THR A 656 3.02 4.87 20.16
C THR A 656 2.96 4.26 21.55
N TYR A 657 4.11 3.95 22.10
CA TYR A 657 4.24 3.31 23.40
C TYR A 657 4.66 4.31 24.48
N ASP A 658 4.21 4.10 25.71
CA ASP A 658 4.66 4.87 26.88
C ASP A 658 6.07 4.44 27.31
N GLU A 659 6.70 5.16 28.26
CA GLU A 659 8.02 4.79 28.81
C GLU A 659 8.04 3.34 29.37
N THR A 660 6.94 2.91 29.97
CA THR A 660 6.73 1.53 30.40
C THR A 660 5.81 0.84 29.45
N VAL A 661 6.30 -0.22 28.80
CA VAL A 661 5.55 -1.06 27.87
C VAL A 661 5.15 -2.38 28.52
N ARG A 662 4.01 -2.91 28.06
CA ARG A 662 3.46 -4.20 28.51
C ARG A 662 3.69 -5.24 27.42
N VAL A 663 4.51 -6.24 27.73
CA VAL A 663 4.79 -7.40 26.87
C VAL A 663 3.90 -8.55 27.30
N VAL A 664 3.13 -9.11 26.37
CA VAL A 664 2.31 -10.31 26.60
C VAL A 664 2.98 -11.50 25.91
N GLU A 665 3.19 -12.55 26.68
CA GLU A 665 3.77 -13.82 26.23
C GLU A 665 2.75 -14.94 26.34
N ILE A 666 2.59 -15.73 25.27
CA ILE A 666 1.83 -16.98 25.28
C ILE A 666 2.81 -18.10 24.92
N GLY A 667 3.10 -18.98 25.88
CA GLY A 667 4.11 -20.02 25.68
C GLY A 667 5.55 -19.48 25.56
N GLY A 668 5.86 -18.38 26.26
CA GLY A 668 7.17 -17.74 26.24
C GLY A 668 7.50 -17.10 24.87
N PRO A 669 8.66 -17.41 24.26
CA PRO A 669 9.08 -16.75 23.01
C PRO A 669 8.27 -17.15 21.76
N TRP A 670 7.37 -18.13 21.87
CA TRP A 670 6.55 -18.55 20.73
C TRP A 670 5.59 -17.44 20.27
N SER A 671 4.91 -16.79 21.23
CA SER A 671 4.15 -15.55 20.99
C SER A 671 4.53 -14.53 22.04
N ARG A 672 5.18 -13.45 21.63
CA ARG A 672 5.66 -12.39 22.50
C ARG A 672 5.49 -11.05 21.80
N GLU A 673 4.56 -10.25 22.31
CA GLU A 673 4.11 -9.03 21.61
C GLU A 673 3.86 -7.89 22.60
N LEU A 674 4.09 -6.65 22.15
CA LEU A 674 3.66 -5.46 22.88
C LEU A 674 2.15 -5.35 22.79
N CYS A 675 1.45 -5.44 23.90
CA CYS A 675 0.00 -5.43 23.93
C CYS A 675 -0.60 -4.88 25.22
N GLY A 676 -1.52 -3.91 25.08
CA GLY A 676 -2.31 -3.32 26.17
C GLY A 676 -3.68 -3.97 26.40
N GLY A 677 -4.02 -5.03 25.66
CA GLY A 677 -5.33 -5.68 25.77
C GLY A 677 -5.52 -6.61 26.95
N THR A 678 -6.75 -7.11 27.11
CA THR A 678 -7.08 -8.12 28.12
C THR A 678 -6.91 -9.53 27.55
N HIS A 679 -6.35 -10.44 28.32
CA HIS A 679 -6.00 -11.79 27.89
C HIS A 679 -6.52 -12.86 28.85
N VAL A 680 -6.63 -14.09 28.33
CA VAL A 680 -6.83 -15.28 29.14
C VAL A 680 -5.56 -15.59 29.94
N GLU A 681 -5.66 -16.41 30.97
CA GLU A 681 -4.52 -16.83 31.77
C GLU A 681 -3.75 -18.01 31.17
N HIS A 682 -4.47 -18.84 30.40
CA HIS A 682 -3.96 -19.99 29.71
C HIS A 682 -4.58 -20.12 28.31
N SER A 683 -3.83 -20.59 27.34
CA SER A 683 -4.29 -20.72 25.96
C SER A 683 -5.51 -21.65 25.81
N SER A 684 -5.65 -22.64 26.68
CA SER A 684 -6.84 -23.54 26.67
C SER A 684 -8.16 -22.83 26.91
N GLN A 685 -8.15 -21.69 27.62
CA GLN A 685 -9.34 -20.87 27.87
C GLN A 685 -9.86 -20.14 26.62
N ILE A 686 -9.06 -20.08 25.54
CA ILE A 686 -9.52 -19.53 24.25
C ILE A 686 -10.63 -20.40 23.67
N GLY A 687 -10.55 -21.71 23.89
CA GLY A 687 -11.41 -22.69 23.23
C GLY A 687 -10.99 -22.93 21.77
N PRO A 688 -11.79 -23.67 20.99
CA PRO A 688 -11.46 -23.95 19.58
C PRO A 688 -11.38 -22.68 18.75
N ILE A 689 -10.45 -22.68 17.80
CA ILE A 689 -10.27 -21.61 16.81
C ILE A 689 -10.64 -22.19 15.44
N THR A 690 -11.53 -21.52 14.71
CA THR A 690 -11.95 -21.94 13.37
C THR A 690 -11.78 -20.79 12.39
N LEU A 691 -10.95 -20.97 11.38
CA LEU A 691 -10.73 -19.99 10.32
C LEU A 691 -11.95 -19.96 9.39
N LEU A 692 -12.50 -18.75 9.16
CA LEU A 692 -13.66 -18.56 8.29
C LEU A 692 -13.25 -18.37 6.83
N GLY A 693 -12.15 -17.67 6.62
CA GLY A 693 -11.68 -17.36 5.29
C GLY A 693 -10.47 -16.44 5.29
N GLU A 694 -9.96 -16.24 4.08
CA GLU A 694 -8.84 -15.35 3.83
C GLU A 694 -9.17 -14.46 2.62
N SER A 695 -8.83 -13.18 2.69
CA SER A 695 -9.10 -12.21 1.62
C SER A 695 -7.97 -11.20 1.49
N SER A 696 -7.91 -10.51 0.33
CA SER A 696 -7.00 -9.39 0.12
C SER A 696 -7.60 -8.11 0.69
N VAL A 697 -6.79 -7.32 1.41
CA VAL A 697 -7.16 -5.97 1.87
C VAL A 697 -6.33 -4.88 1.21
N GLY A 698 -5.44 -5.25 0.32
CA GLY A 698 -4.58 -4.33 -0.43
C GLY A 698 -3.40 -5.07 -1.04
N SER A 699 -2.54 -4.33 -1.73
CA SER A 699 -1.31 -4.89 -2.27
C SER A 699 -0.35 -5.24 -1.12
N GLY A 700 -0.02 -6.53 -1.00
CA GLY A 700 0.90 -7.03 0.03
C GLY A 700 0.30 -7.19 1.42
N SER A 701 -1.02 -7.08 1.59
CA SER A 701 -1.71 -7.32 2.85
C SER A 701 -2.88 -8.28 2.68
N ARG A 702 -2.97 -9.26 3.57
CA ARG A 702 -4.01 -10.29 3.60
C ARG A 702 -4.76 -10.22 4.92
N ARG A 703 -6.00 -10.67 4.92
CA ARG A 703 -6.91 -10.71 6.07
C ARG A 703 -7.31 -12.14 6.36
N LEU A 704 -7.13 -12.56 7.61
CA LEU A 704 -7.74 -13.75 8.16
C LEU A 704 -8.87 -13.38 9.12
N GLU A 705 -9.94 -14.14 9.08
CA GLU A 705 -11.05 -14.05 10.01
C GLU A 705 -11.28 -15.39 10.68
N ALA A 706 -11.57 -15.39 11.97
CA ALA A 706 -11.82 -16.62 12.72
C ALA A 706 -12.88 -16.42 13.81
N TYR A 707 -13.58 -17.50 14.12
CA TYR A 707 -14.33 -17.62 15.35
C TYR A 707 -13.48 -18.33 16.41
N VAL A 708 -13.73 -17.99 17.68
CA VAL A 708 -13.08 -18.61 18.84
C VAL A 708 -14.11 -19.07 19.86
N GLY A 709 -13.77 -20.06 20.69
CA GLY A 709 -14.60 -20.51 21.79
C GLY A 709 -15.94 -21.10 21.33
N MET A 710 -17.02 -20.71 21.98
CA MET A 710 -18.35 -21.21 21.69
C MET A 710 -18.87 -20.81 20.30
N ASP A 711 -18.45 -19.67 19.76
CA ASP A 711 -18.87 -19.26 18.42
C ASP A 711 -18.22 -20.11 17.32
N ALA A 712 -16.98 -20.57 17.52
CA ALA A 712 -16.37 -21.58 16.66
C ALA A 712 -17.13 -22.90 16.70
N MET A 713 -17.55 -23.35 17.90
CA MET A 713 -18.36 -24.58 18.04
C MET A 713 -19.73 -24.45 17.37
N ARG A 714 -20.39 -23.30 17.52
CA ARG A 714 -21.69 -23.04 16.85
C ARG A 714 -21.56 -23.03 15.34
N TYR A 715 -20.48 -22.43 14.82
CA TYR A 715 -20.20 -22.40 13.41
C TYR A 715 -19.99 -23.81 12.85
N LEU A 716 -19.12 -24.62 13.47
CA LEU A 716 -18.88 -26.01 13.07
C LEU A 716 -20.15 -26.87 13.17
N ALA A 717 -20.98 -26.66 14.18
CA ALA A 717 -22.25 -27.35 14.31
C ALA A 717 -23.22 -27.01 13.17
N LYS A 718 -23.25 -25.75 12.73
CA LYS A 718 -24.06 -25.29 11.59
C LYS A 718 -23.56 -25.91 10.27
N GLU A 719 -22.27 -25.94 10.03
CA GLU A 719 -21.67 -26.59 8.86
C GLU A 719 -22.01 -28.09 8.83
N ARG A 720 -21.86 -28.78 9.96
CA ARG A 720 -22.23 -30.17 10.10
C ARG A 720 -23.72 -30.41 9.76
N ALA A 721 -24.58 -29.54 10.30
CA ALA A 721 -26.02 -29.65 10.02
C ALA A 721 -26.36 -29.48 8.53
N LEU A 722 -25.69 -28.55 7.85
CA LEU A 722 -25.81 -28.32 6.41
C LEU A 722 -25.38 -29.57 5.61
N VAL A 723 -24.23 -30.17 5.95
CA VAL A 723 -23.77 -31.41 5.29
C VAL A 723 -24.75 -32.57 5.51
N GLN A 724 -25.25 -32.75 6.75
CA GLN A 724 -26.24 -33.78 7.07
C GLN A 724 -27.54 -33.57 6.31
N ASN A 725 -28.01 -32.33 6.17
CA ASN A 725 -29.18 -32.02 5.37
C ASN A 725 -28.97 -32.36 3.89
N LEU A 726 -27.80 -32.01 3.31
CA LEU A 726 -27.47 -32.40 1.94
C LEU A 726 -27.42 -33.93 1.76
N ALA A 727 -26.80 -34.64 2.70
CA ALA A 727 -26.72 -36.09 2.72
C ALA A 727 -28.12 -36.74 2.75
N ALA A 728 -28.98 -36.22 3.60
CA ALA A 728 -30.38 -36.67 3.69
C ALA A 728 -31.17 -36.41 2.39
N MET A 729 -31.04 -35.22 1.79
CA MET A 729 -31.68 -34.89 0.50
C MET A 729 -31.19 -35.81 -0.62
N LEU A 730 -29.91 -36.10 -0.66
CA LEU A 730 -29.28 -36.93 -1.67
C LEU A 730 -29.40 -38.45 -1.37
N LYS A 731 -29.84 -38.81 -0.16
CA LYS A 731 -29.94 -40.17 0.37
C LYS A 731 -28.65 -40.97 0.29
N VAL A 732 -27.59 -40.34 0.72
CA VAL A 732 -26.22 -40.91 0.80
C VAL A 732 -25.59 -40.57 2.13
N PRO A 733 -24.54 -41.31 2.59
CA PRO A 733 -23.70 -40.88 3.71
C PRO A 733 -23.01 -39.58 3.43
N ASP A 734 -22.65 -38.82 4.48
CA ASP A 734 -22.02 -37.50 4.43
C ASP A 734 -20.75 -37.48 3.52
N VAL A 735 -19.92 -38.52 3.64
CA VAL A 735 -18.68 -38.68 2.87
C VAL A 735 -18.92 -38.88 1.36
N GLU A 736 -20.11 -39.34 0.96
CA GLU A 736 -20.46 -39.59 -0.43
C GLU A 736 -21.14 -38.38 -1.10
N VAL A 737 -21.47 -37.33 -0.35
CA VAL A 737 -22.16 -36.14 -0.87
C VAL A 737 -21.44 -35.54 -2.09
N PRO A 738 -20.10 -35.27 -2.05
CA PRO A 738 -19.41 -34.70 -3.21
C PRO A 738 -19.56 -35.56 -4.47
N GLY A 739 -19.29 -36.86 -4.37
CA GLY A 739 -19.38 -37.76 -5.51
C GLY A 739 -20.81 -37.87 -6.05
N ARG A 740 -21.81 -37.78 -5.18
CA ARG A 740 -23.23 -37.79 -5.61
C ARG A 740 -23.60 -36.53 -6.35
N VAL A 741 -23.11 -35.38 -5.92
CA VAL A 741 -23.32 -34.09 -6.62
C VAL A 741 -22.63 -34.10 -7.99
N GLU A 742 -21.38 -34.57 -8.10
CA GLU A 742 -20.70 -34.74 -9.37
C GLU A 742 -21.46 -35.64 -10.34
N ALA A 743 -21.94 -36.78 -9.85
CA ALA A 743 -22.76 -37.68 -10.65
C ALA A 743 -24.09 -37.06 -11.13
N LEU A 744 -24.73 -36.23 -10.30
CA LEU A 744 -25.93 -35.49 -10.70
C LEU A 744 -25.62 -34.42 -11.75
N ILE A 745 -24.54 -33.70 -11.64
CA ILE A 745 -24.12 -32.69 -12.62
C ILE A 745 -23.86 -33.36 -13.98
N GLU A 746 -23.16 -34.52 -14.01
CA GLU A 746 -22.88 -35.23 -15.24
C GLU A 746 -24.17 -35.83 -15.86
N ARG A 747 -25.07 -36.34 -15.04
CA ARG A 747 -26.38 -36.80 -15.51
C ARG A 747 -27.21 -35.66 -16.11
N LEU A 748 -27.15 -34.48 -15.49
CA LEU A 748 -27.85 -33.28 -16.01
C LEU A 748 -27.29 -32.91 -17.38
N ARG A 749 -25.95 -32.79 -17.52
CA ARG A 749 -25.29 -32.52 -18.81
C ARG A 749 -25.66 -33.54 -19.89
N THR A 750 -25.69 -34.81 -19.53
CA THR A 750 -26.07 -35.88 -20.46
C THR A 750 -27.53 -35.74 -20.90
N ALA A 751 -28.43 -35.50 -19.93
CA ALA A 751 -29.86 -35.30 -20.23
C ALA A 751 -30.11 -34.04 -21.11
N GLU A 752 -29.41 -32.95 -20.87
CA GLU A 752 -29.47 -31.74 -21.70
C GLU A 752 -29.03 -31.99 -23.12
N LYS A 753 -27.93 -32.74 -23.32
CA LYS A 753 -27.46 -33.14 -24.67
C LYS A 753 -28.43 -34.07 -25.38
N GLU A 754 -29.03 -35.01 -24.67
CA GLU A 754 -30.04 -35.89 -25.23
C GLU A 754 -31.29 -35.11 -25.61
N LEU A 755 -31.75 -34.17 -24.78
CA LEU A 755 -32.85 -33.27 -25.07
C LEU A 755 -32.61 -32.42 -26.32
N GLU A 756 -31.40 -31.85 -26.44
CA GLU A 756 -31.01 -31.12 -27.67
C GLU A 756 -31.07 -32.01 -28.90
N LYS A 757 -30.52 -33.23 -28.85
CA LYS A 757 -30.58 -34.18 -29.95
C LYS A 757 -32.02 -34.56 -30.34
N LEU A 758 -32.85 -34.81 -29.36
CA LEU A 758 -34.26 -35.13 -29.57
C LEU A 758 -35.00 -33.95 -30.21
N ARG A 759 -34.77 -32.73 -29.75
CA ARG A 759 -35.39 -31.52 -30.35
C ARG A 759 -34.90 -31.31 -31.78
N ALA A 760 -33.61 -31.45 -32.04
CA ALA A 760 -33.05 -31.36 -33.40
C ALA A 760 -33.60 -32.46 -34.30
N GLY A 761 -33.72 -33.70 -33.83
CA GLY A 761 -34.30 -34.81 -34.55
C GLY A 761 -35.78 -34.60 -34.91
N GLN A 762 -36.56 -34.11 -33.93
CA GLN A 762 -37.98 -33.77 -34.12
C GLN A 762 -38.16 -32.63 -35.13
N LEU A 763 -37.31 -31.62 -35.06
CA LEU A 763 -37.28 -30.51 -35.98
C LEU A 763 -36.99 -30.98 -37.45
N LEU A 764 -35.96 -31.79 -37.62
CA LEU A 764 -35.60 -32.35 -38.95
C LEU A 764 -36.69 -33.30 -39.49
N SER A 765 -37.39 -34.04 -38.63
CA SER A 765 -38.50 -34.92 -39.07
C SER A 765 -39.67 -34.10 -39.71
N SER A 766 -39.83 -32.84 -39.31
CA SER A 766 -40.82 -31.96 -39.91
C SER A 766 -40.49 -31.51 -41.37
N ALA A 767 -39.24 -31.72 -41.81
CA ALA A 767 -38.76 -31.21 -43.12
C ALA A 767 -39.59 -31.74 -44.28
N GLY A 768 -40.10 -32.96 -44.20
CA GLY A 768 -41.02 -33.53 -45.24
C GLY A 768 -42.31 -32.75 -45.33
N THR A 769 -43.00 -32.59 -44.22
CA THR A 769 -44.26 -31.82 -44.13
C THR A 769 -44.05 -30.35 -44.53
N LEU A 770 -42.89 -29.75 -44.25
CA LEU A 770 -42.59 -28.38 -44.70
C LEU A 770 -42.33 -28.31 -46.21
N ALA A 771 -41.64 -29.32 -46.79
CA ALA A 771 -41.43 -29.39 -48.22
C ALA A 771 -42.76 -29.59 -49.04
N ASP A 772 -43.72 -30.36 -48.44
CA ASP A 772 -45.04 -30.54 -49.01
C ASP A 772 -45.92 -29.26 -49.01
N LYS A 773 -45.57 -28.25 -48.19
CA LYS A 773 -46.18 -26.91 -48.18
C LYS A 773 -45.60 -25.96 -49.21
N ALA A 774 -44.77 -26.43 -50.13
CA ALA A 774 -44.17 -25.60 -51.14
C ALA A 774 -45.25 -25.01 -52.05
N GLU A 775 -45.28 -23.70 -52.20
CA GLU A 775 -46.15 -22.95 -53.11
C GLU A 775 -45.39 -22.74 -54.43
N ASP A 776 -46.09 -22.80 -55.57
CA ASP A 776 -45.53 -22.41 -56.84
C ASP A 776 -45.64 -20.86 -57.05
N VAL A 777 -44.55 -20.21 -57.12
CA VAL A 777 -44.46 -18.75 -57.42
C VAL A 777 -43.64 -18.57 -58.68
N ASN A 778 -44.31 -18.31 -59.77
CA ASN A 778 -43.73 -18.07 -61.10
C ASN A 778 -42.70 -19.19 -61.51
N GLY A 779 -43.15 -20.48 -61.31
CA GLY A 779 -42.32 -21.67 -61.64
C GLY A 779 -41.23 -22.01 -60.62
N THR A 780 -41.20 -21.36 -59.51
CA THR A 780 -40.29 -21.62 -58.37
C THR A 780 -41.04 -22.15 -57.18
N SER A 781 -40.68 -23.30 -56.65
CA SER A 781 -41.25 -23.86 -55.44
C SER A 781 -40.75 -23.12 -54.20
N LEU A 782 -41.59 -22.31 -53.54
CA LEU A 782 -41.28 -21.52 -52.38
C LEU A 782 -41.80 -22.21 -51.10
N VAL A 783 -40.89 -22.39 -50.14
CA VAL A 783 -41.24 -22.71 -48.75
C VAL A 783 -40.77 -21.55 -47.86
N ALA A 784 -41.72 -20.66 -47.54
CA ALA A 784 -41.41 -19.50 -46.69
C ALA A 784 -42.36 -19.44 -45.51
N LEU A 785 -41.86 -19.67 -44.29
CA LEU A 785 -42.71 -19.71 -43.09
C LEU A 785 -41.89 -19.51 -41.79
N GLN A 786 -42.60 -19.20 -40.74
CA GLN A 786 -42.06 -19.21 -39.40
C GLN A 786 -42.13 -20.66 -38.82
N VAL A 787 -41.02 -21.13 -38.34
CA VAL A 787 -40.94 -22.37 -37.55
C VAL A 787 -41.27 -22.08 -36.08
N PRO A 788 -41.45 -23.07 -35.19
CA PRO A 788 -41.65 -22.82 -33.76
C PRO A 788 -40.57 -21.94 -33.17
N ASP A 789 -40.98 -21.09 -32.20
CA ASP A 789 -40.12 -20.15 -31.51
C ASP A 789 -38.97 -20.84 -30.79
N GLY A 790 -37.82 -20.16 -30.66
CA GLY A 790 -36.69 -20.66 -29.91
C GLY A 790 -35.76 -21.62 -30.70
N VAL A 791 -36.01 -21.84 -32.01
CA VAL A 791 -35.12 -22.65 -32.85
C VAL A 791 -33.87 -21.82 -33.14
N GLY A 792 -32.71 -22.31 -32.70
CA GLY A 792 -31.42 -21.66 -32.89
C GLY A 792 -30.98 -21.62 -34.37
N GLY A 793 -30.19 -20.64 -34.78
CA GLY A 793 -29.73 -20.46 -36.16
C GLY A 793 -29.04 -21.69 -36.77
N GLY A 794 -28.34 -22.51 -35.98
CA GLY A 794 -27.74 -23.77 -36.39
C GLY A 794 -28.74 -24.86 -36.80
N ASP A 795 -29.76 -25.05 -35.97
CA ASP A 795 -30.83 -26.00 -36.18
C ASP A 795 -31.75 -25.53 -37.33
N LEU A 796 -32.05 -24.25 -37.39
CA LEU A 796 -32.80 -23.59 -38.45
C LEU A 796 -32.10 -23.79 -39.82
N ARG A 797 -30.79 -23.68 -39.84
CA ARG A 797 -29.96 -23.94 -41.04
C ARG A 797 -30.08 -25.42 -41.48
N SER A 798 -29.92 -26.31 -40.52
CA SER A 798 -30.00 -27.76 -40.79
C SER A 798 -31.39 -28.13 -41.38
N LEU A 799 -32.44 -27.58 -40.77
CA LEU A 799 -33.82 -27.78 -41.27
C LEU A 799 -34.03 -27.20 -42.68
N ALA A 800 -33.56 -25.98 -42.92
CA ALA A 800 -33.69 -25.33 -44.24
C ALA A 800 -32.95 -26.11 -45.32
N VAL A 801 -31.76 -26.64 -45.02
CA VAL A 801 -31.01 -27.52 -45.96
C VAL A 801 -31.73 -28.81 -46.24
N GLU A 802 -32.32 -29.47 -45.23
CA GLU A 802 -33.09 -30.70 -45.37
C GLU A 802 -34.36 -30.48 -46.15
N VAL A 803 -35.12 -29.41 -45.91
CA VAL A 803 -36.29 -29.00 -46.69
C VAL A 803 -35.92 -28.78 -48.16
N ARG A 804 -34.83 -28.03 -48.44
CA ARG A 804 -34.26 -27.77 -49.76
C ARG A 804 -33.96 -29.11 -50.47
N ASN A 805 -33.28 -30.04 -49.83
CA ASN A 805 -32.93 -31.33 -50.37
C ASN A 805 -34.20 -32.14 -50.81
N ARG A 806 -35.29 -32.03 -50.04
CA ARG A 806 -36.57 -32.69 -50.37
C ARG A 806 -37.35 -32.04 -51.52
N LEU A 807 -37.07 -30.79 -51.87
CA LEU A 807 -37.58 -30.15 -53.05
C LEU A 807 -37.03 -30.78 -54.38
N GLY A 808 -35.88 -31.51 -54.25
CA GLY A 808 -35.31 -32.30 -55.36
C GLY A 808 -34.68 -31.40 -56.43
N SER A 809 -34.92 -31.76 -57.74
CA SER A 809 -34.39 -31.07 -58.89
C SER A 809 -35.25 -29.87 -59.35
N ARG A 810 -36.34 -29.57 -58.68
CA ARG A 810 -37.22 -28.42 -58.99
C ARG A 810 -36.50 -27.09 -58.61
N PRO A 811 -36.75 -26.01 -59.40
CA PRO A 811 -36.32 -24.68 -58.90
C PRO A 811 -37.03 -24.42 -57.58
N GLY A 812 -36.24 -24.16 -56.48
CA GLY A 812 -36.85 -24.04 -55.16
C GLY A 812 -36.07 -23.09 -54.23
N VAL A 813 -36.83 -22.37 -53.44
CA VAL A 813 -36.39 -21.46 -52.40
C VAL A 813 -37.01 -21.88 -51.06
N VAL A 814 -36.19 -22.02 -50.06
CA VAL A 814 -36.61 -22.31 -48.66
C VAL A 814 -36.18 -21.12 -47.79
N ALA A 815 -37.10 -20.40 -47.18
CA ALA A 815 -36.85 -19.31 -46.24
C ALA A 815 -37.54 -19.63 -44.92
N LEU A 816 -36.77 -19.96 -43.91
CA LEU A 816 -37.29 -20.28 -42.57
C LEU A 816 -36.92 -19.19 -41.58
N PHE A 817 -37.87 -18.83 -40.77
CA PHE A 817 -37.74 -17.80 -39.73
C PHE A 817 -38.05 -18.42 -38.36
N SER A 818 -37.33 -18.03 -37.36
CA SER A 818 -37.60 -18.39 -35.96
C SER A 818 -37.52 -17.15 -35.08
N ALA A 819 -38.45 -17.00 -34.14
CA ALA A 819 -38.45 -15.92 -33.18
C ALA A 819 -37.93 -16.41 -31.78
N ASP A 820 -37.28 -15.53 -31.04
CA ASP A 820 -36.96 -15.67 -29.63
C ASP A 820 -37.13 -14.30 -28.95
N GLY A 821 -38.32 -14.06 -28.42
CA GLY A 821 -38.79 -12.73 -28.07
C GLY A 821 -38.82 -11.83 -29.31
N ASP A 822 -38.19 -10.67 -29.28
CA ASP A 822 -38.14 -9.75 -30.43
C ASP A 822 -37.04 -10.13 -31.43
N LYS A 823 -36.15 -11.04 -31.09
CA LYS A 823 -35.04 -11.48 -31.96
C LYS A 823 -35.58 -12.49 -32.99
N VAL A 824 -35.13 -12.33 -34.22
CA VAL A 824 -35.44 -13.22 -35.34
C VAL A 824 -34.15 -13.87 -35.82
N ALA A 825 -34.14 -15.19 -35.99
CA ALA A 825 -33.15 -15.89 -36.80
C ALA A 825 -33.78 -16.26 -38.15
N PHE A 826 -33.06 -16.13 -39.23
CA PHE A 826 -33.54 -16.56 -40.54
C PHE A 826 -32.49 -17.32 -41.35
N VAL A 827 -32.95 -18.22 -42.20
CA VAL A 827 -32.12 -18.96 -43.12
C VAL A 827 -32.82 -19.04 -44.46
N VAL A 828 -32.17 -18.70 -45.55
CA VAL A 828 -32.62 -18.83 -46.93
C VAL A 828 -31.72 -19.83 -47.65
N ALA A 829 -32.31 -20.89 -48.26
CA ALA A 829 -31.57 -21.90 -49.03
C ALA A 829 -32.18 -22.05 -50.41
N THR A 830 -31.40 -22.20 -51.47
CA THR A 830 -31.84 -22.35 -52.85
C THR A 830 -31.34 -23.64 -53.47
N THR A 831 -32.18 -24.31 -54.28
CA THR A 831 -31.76 -25.51 -55.04
C THR A 831 -30.81 -25.10 -56.23
N SER A 832 -30.12 -26.06 -56.82
CA SER A 832 -29.26 -25.83 -57.99
C SER A 832 -30.09 -25.23 -59.15
N ALA A 833 -31.23 -25.81 -59.43
CA ALA A 833 -32.13 -25.36 -60.51
C ALA A 833 -32.65 -23.94 -60.31
N ALA A 834 -32.86 -23.50 -59.05
CA ALA A 834 -33.23 -22.10 -58.77
C ALA A 834 -32.05 -21.15 -59.06
N ARG A 835 -30.83 -21.57 -58.74
CA ARG A 835 -29.63 -20.79 -59.03
C ARG A 835 -29.34 -20.69 -60.51
N ASP A 836 -29.54 -21.75 -61.25
CA ASP A 836 -29.41 -21.76 -62.73
C ASP A 836 -30.41 -20.81 -63.37
N ASN A 837 -31.56 -20.54 -62.73
CA ASN A 837 -32.55 -19.54 -63.15
C ASN A 837 -32.24 -18.14 -62.59
N GLY A 838 -31.03 -17.91 -62.01
CA GLY A 838 -30.59 -16.60 -61.51
C GLY A 838 -31.04 -16.26 -60.07
N ILE A 839 -31.74 -17.20 -59.38
CA ILE A 839 -32.24 -16.98 -58.02
C ILE A 839 -31.17 -17.41 -57.00
N ALA A 840 -30.51 -16.47 -56.35
CA ALA A 840 -29.48 -16.70 -55.35
C ALA A 840 -29.95 -16.30 -53.94
N ALA A 841 -29.70 -17.16 -52.92
CA ALA A 841 -30.16 -16.97 -51.54
C ALA A 841 -29.71 -15.60 -50.96
N GLY A 842 -28.45 -15.21 -51.19
CA GLY A 842 -27.91 -13.94 -50.68
C GLY A 842 -28.56 -12.71 -51.34
N LYS A 843 -29.07 -12.84 -52.58
CA LYS A 843 -29.75 -11.75 -53.30
C LYS A 843 -31.22 -11.58 -52.87
N LEU A 844 -31.79 -12.60 -52.26
CA LEU A 844 -33.15 -12.53 -51.70
C LEU A 844 -33.24 -11.85 -50.35
N VAL A 845 -32.15 -11.84 -49.57
CA VAL A 845 -32.15 -11.25 -48.21
C VAL A 845 -32.56 -9.77 -48.23
N PRO A 846 -32.08 -8.90 -49.10
CA PRO A 846 -32.50 -7.49 -49.10
C PRO A 846 -34.00 -7.27 -49.33
N SER A 847 -34.71 -8.20 -49.99
CA SER A 847 -36.13 -8.05 -50.27
C SER A 847 -37.02 -8.08 -49.01
N PHE A 848 -36.57 -8.75 -47.94
CA PHE A 848 -37.35 -8.91 -46.72
C PHE A 848 -36.61 -8.34 -45.44
N ALA A 849 -35.35 -8.00 -45.55
CA ALA A 849 -34.54 -7.60 -44.39
C ALA A 849 -35.14 -6.41 -43.61
N ALA A 850 -35.74 -5.44 -44.33
CA ALA A 850 -36.33 -4.28 -43.67
C ALA A 850 -37.56 -4.64 -42.81
N ALA A 851 -38.35 -5.65 -43.16
CA ALA A 851 -39.53 -6.05 -42.40
C ALA A 851 -39.21 -6.60 -41.02
N ILE A 852 -38.11 -7.28 -40.86
CA ILE A 852 -37.67 -7.89 -39.61
C ILE A 852 -36.43 -7.15 -39.02
N GLU A 853 -36.06 -5.98 -39.52
CA GLU A 853 -34.89 -5.21 -39.10
C GLU A 853 -33.59 -6.07 -39.11
N ALA A 854 -33.45 -6.87 -40.20
CA ALA A 854 -32.40 -7.88 -40.24
C ALA A 854 -31.10 -7.39 -40.84
N ARG A 855 -30.02 -7.98 -40.31
CA ARG A 855 -28.70 -8.00 -40.96
C ARG A 855 -28.28 -9.42 -41.25
N GLY A 856 -27.87 -9.68 -42.45
CA GLY A 856 -27.42 -10.99 -42.84
C GLY A 856 -27.04 -11.04 -44.32
N GLY A 857 -26.54 -12.18 -44.74
CA GLY A 857 -26.14 -12.45 -46.12
C GLY A 857 -25.57 -13.84 -46.23
N GLY A 858 -25.03 -14.16 -47.41
CA GLY A 858 -24.47 -15.48 -47.61
C GLY A 858 -24.06 -15.75 -49.05
N LYS A 859 -23.82 -17.02 -49.34
CA LYS A 859 -23.48 -17.54 -50.67
C LYS A 859 -24.74 -17.69 -51.50
N PRO A 860 -24.62 -17.94 -52.83
CA PRO A 860 -25.77 -18.16 -53.70
C PRO A 860 -26.70 -19.31 -53.26
N ASP A 861 -26.14 -20.34 -52.62
CA ASP A 861 -26.86 -21.53 -52.18
C ASP A 861 -27.50 -21.42 -50.80
N LEU A 862 -26.94 -20.54 -49.93
CA LEU A 862 -27.37 -20.38 -48.56
C LEU A 862 -27.03 -19.02 -48.01
N ALA A 863 -28.01 -18.33 -47.42
CA ALA A 863 -27.86 -17.10 -46.71
C ALA A 863 -28.53 -17.21 -45.33
N GLN A 864 -27.98 -16.55 -44.33
CA GLN A 864 -28.51 -16.54 -42.97
C GLN A 864 -28.23 -15.20 -42.26
N GLY A 865 -28.98 -14.92 -41.21
CA GLY A 865 -28.82 -13.72 -40.45
C GLY A 865 -29.79 -13.63 -39.26
N GLY A 866 -29.82 -12.45 -38.66
CA GLY A 866 -30.74 -12.15 -37.56
C GLY A 866 -31.37 -10.78 -37.71
N GLY A 867 -32.53 -10.62 -37.05
CA GLY A 867 -33.31 -9.39 -37.01
C GLY A 867 -33.78 -9.05 -35.61
N ALA A 868 -34.37 -7.89 -35.40
CA ALA A 868 -34.85 -7.36 -34.13
C ALA A 868 -36.36 -7.11 -34.10
N ASN A 869 -37.11 -7.57 -35.10
CA ASN A 869 -38.56 -7.39 -35.18
C ASN A 869 -39.27 -8.69 -35.56
N ALA A 870 -39.63 -9.49 -34.52
CA ALA A 870 -40.37 -10.74 -34.74
C ALA A 870 -41.79 -10.54 -35.32
N GLY A 871 -42.46 -9.43 -35.02
CA GLY A 871 -43.74 -9.05 -35.60
C GLY A 871 -43.73 -8.85 -37.13
N GLY A 872 -42.55 -8.61 -37.72
CA GLY A 872 -42.35 -8.41 -39.13
C GLY A 872 -42.19 -9.69 -39.98
N ILE A 873 -42.14 -10.90 -39.34
CA ILE A 873 -41.87 -12.16 -40.06
C ILE A 873 -42.93 -12.42 -41.17
N GLY A 874 -44.23 -12.16 -40.84
CA GLY A 874 -45.29 -12.31 -41.84
C GLY A 874 -45.09 -11.43 -43.09
N GLU A 875 -44.69 -10.18 -42.88
CA GLU A 875 -44.39 -9.27 -43.98
C GLU A 875 -43.11 -9.67 -44.71
N ALA A 876 -42.12 -10.20 -44.00
CA ALA A 876 -40.88 -10.73 -44.63
C ALA A 876 -41.19 -11.90 -45.56
N VAL A 877 -42.05 -12.81 -45.17
CA VAL A 877 -42.54 -13.92 -46.05
C VAL A 877 -43.25 -13.38 -47.29
N ASN A 878 -44.15 -12.37 -47.11
CA ASN A 878 -44.89 -11.75 -48.21
C ASN A 878 -43.94 -10.97 -49.18
N ALA A 879 -42.93 -10.26 -48.63
CA ALA A 879 -41.96 -9.55 -49.42
C ALA A 879 -41.08 -10.49 -50.28
N LEU A 880 -40.72 -11.64 -49.70
CA LEU A 880 -39.98 -12.68 -50.41
C LEU A 880 -40.83 -13.28 -51.57
N ARG A 881 -42.12 -13.51 -51.33
CA ARG A 881 -43.07 -14.00 -52.36
C ARG A 881 -43.17 -13.00 -53.54
N ARG A 882 -43.34 -11.71 -53.22
CA ARG A 882 -43.35 -10.65 -54.27
C ARG A 882 -42.01 -10.55 -55.06
N ALA A 883 -40.88 -10.74 -54.38
CA ALA A 883 -39.57 -10.71 -55.05
C ALA A 883 -39.37 -11.83 -56.07
N LEU A 884 -39.98 -13.00 -55.83
CA LEU A 884 -39.96 -14.14 -56.74
C LEU A 884 -41.02 -14.03 -57.88
N ASP A 885 -42.16 -13.38 -57.60
CA ASP A 885 -43.23 -13.18 -58.60
C ASP A 885 -42.88 -12.14 -59.66
N GLY A 886 -42.02 -11.15 -59.28
CA GLY A 886 -41.56 -10.08 -60.16
C GLY A 886 -40.24 -10.32 -60.87
N SER A 887 -39.62 -11.50 -60.72
CA SER A 887 -38.33 -11.86 -61.33
C SER A 887 -38.45 -12.60 -62.67
#